data_6a8b00326c60fc70d8357a90b96f0b95
#
_entry.id   6a8b00326c60fc70d8357a90b96f0b95
#
_cell.length_a   1.000
_cell.length_b   1.000
_cell.length_c   1.000
_cell.angle_alpha   90.00
_cell.angle_beta   90.00
_cell.angle_gamma   90.00
#
_symmetry.space_group_name_H-M   'P 1'
#
loop_
_entity.id
_entity.type
_entity.pdbx_description
1 polymer ?
#
loop_
_entity_poly.entity_id
_entity_poly.type
_entity_poly.pdbx_seq_one_letter_code
_entity_poly.pdbx_strand_id
1 'polypeptide(L)'
;MKKIYALALSVVSCASVFATQVKVGDNLQTALDTAKAGETLYVQEGTFVGNFTMRNGVNVSGGWNEDFTTQKQYGTVLDGDAKGRVLTQTADFTQETVYDNLTIQNGCLQENGKGAGVYLLWKSKLTNCLVQNNTFAENVTECSGGGLGHGKDGDHSEIIAENCIFRGNKATHGGGVQSQATIVNCLIENNETLLKHPGGGVYLEWGYMYNCIVRNNHSTEDSGGVRARGNCKVINCLIAGNTCDVKVAGLCLEGTLSEVINTTIVNNKQALASTDQEYCGVRCDASNAGSNVFVNNVIWGNKAGKEVWKQQISHNITKYGTCVGNAIQGSVPGEVQYIQLGENMEANGPHFANPEKGDYTLLMSSVLLDKGVKQDDSKYVVKSDLAGKARVQGLSVEPGCYELATVNVRANVEDATAAGKALQDAVDAAAAGTVVFVEAGTYQGNFTMKEGVQVSGGWNSDFTEQTDYASVLDANANGRVLNQDKDYTTLTVWENFTIQNGKLTAKAADNLGAGVAVRKQGRILNCLVQNNTYDYTEGNCMGGGLGHESGNRNDTCAVDCIFRNNLSTHGGGARVRGVLVGCTFEKNTSKNGGGLYLQAGAAYNCLVRDNYSKGNAGGVDAFGACILVNSIVVNNVAEGTIGGVSVRSNNRETADSGSDIINCTIVGNNQKSAGSAVWCGLRLDVRNNPSHAFVNNVVWGNSAAGVVQNTQLGGYPQGYGTRTNNAFQGTININAEYISLDSTNMAANGPQFIDPANGNYAFVWSSPLYNAGLNAAVEKMIDDEDILGNTRMQGENIDLGAVEHKVFTATIAPIENGTLVLDYGVKDTLAAGTRYVPEGLTATILATPAAEYQLDAILLNGSKVEPKDGIYMLPAVTADFTLAVAFKSIPTSVAETRDAEVVLSVYDMLGNQIATGVENLGAGMYIVVTNHGAKKISIR
;
A
#
# COMPACT_ATOMS: atom_id res chain seq x y z
N MET A 1 -7.90 20.86 -11.34
CA MET A 1 -9.31 20.93 -11.72
C MET A 1 -9.75 22.20 -12.46
N LYS A 2 -8.84 22.97 -13.09
CA LYS A 2 -9.22 24.19 -13.89
C LYS A 2 -8.87 24.10 -15.39
N LYS A 3 -8.57 22.92 -15.94
CA LYS A 3 -8.13 22.75 -17.35
C LYS A 3 -8.89 21.70 -18.17
N ILE A 4 -10.01 21.16 -17.66
CA ILE A 4 -10.78 20.13 -18.43
C ILE A 4 -11.78 20.75 -19.44
N TYR A 5 -11.96 22.07 -19.45
CA TYR A 5 -12.95 22.72 -20.31
C TYR A 5 -12.35 23.80 -21.23
N ALA A 6 -11.29 23.46 -21.94
CA ALA A 6 -10.76 24.35 -22.95
C ALA A 6 -10.49 23.58 -24.25
N LEU A 7 -11.55 22.98 -24.84
CA LEU A 7 -11.52 22.62 -26.26
C LEU A 7 -12.96 22.41 -26.75
N ALA A 8 -13.56 23.43 -27.30
CA ALA A 8 -14.51 23.39 -28.38
C ALA A 8 -15.05 24.81 -28.68
N LEU A 9 -14.17 25.70 -29.13
CA LEU A 9 -14.64 26.80 -29.99
C LEU A 9 -14.49 26.33 -31.43
N SER A 10 -15.43 25.53 -31.93
CA SER A 10 -15.59 25.37 -33.34
C SER A 10 -16.38 26.57 -33.88
N VAL A 11 -15.67 27.40 -34.61
CA VAL A 11 -16.29 28.47 -35.44
C VAL A 11 -17.27 27.83 -36.38
N VAL A 12 -18.56 28.03 -36.12
CA VAL A 12 -19.61 27.76 -37.10
C VAL A 12 -19.73 28.99 -37.97
N SER A 13 -19.27 28.84 -39.23
CA SER A 13 -19.50 29.81 -40.30
C SER A 13 -20.97 29.86 -40.64
N CYS A 14 -21.53 31.05 -40.57
CA CYS A 14 -22.73 31.57 -41.17
C CYS A 14 -23.63 30.66 -42.04
N ALA A 15 -24.75 30.24 -41.46
CA ALA A 15 -26.03 30.32 -42.13
C ALA A 15 -26.92 31.16 -41.21
N SER A 16 -27.46 32.23 -41.71
CA SER A 16 -28.42 33.12 -41.02
C SER A 16 -29.72 32.36 -40.72
N VAL A 17 -29.70 31.56 -39.66
CA VAL A 17 -30.90 31.05 -39.02
C VAL A 17 -31.38 32.16 -38.09
N PHE A 18 -32.64 32.58 -38.23
CA PHE A 18 -33.30 33.56 -37.34
C PHE A 18 -33.20 33.03 -35.89
N ALA A 19 -32.27 33.54 -35.15
CA ALA A 19 -32.10 33.18 -33.75
C ALA A 19 -33.04 34.05 -32.90
N THR A 20 -34.01 33.44 -32.25
CA THR A 20 -34.88 34.13 -31.31
C THR A 20 -34.15 34.33 -29.99
N GLN A 21 -33.97 35.59 -29.57
CA GLN A 21 -33.39 35.99 -28.29
C GLN A 21 -34.49 36.07 -27.23
N VAL A 22 -34.23 35.45 -26.07
CA VAL A 22 -35.12 35.48 -24.91
C VAL A 22 -34.40 36.19 -23.76
N LYS A 23 -34.92 37.34 -23.35
CA LYS A 23 -34.34 38.16 -22.25
C LYS A 23 -34.98 37.81 -20.92
N VAL A 24 -34.28 38.21 -19.83
CA VAL A 24 -34.83 38.10 -18.48
C VAL A 24 -36.11 38.97 -18.41
N GLY A 25 -37.19 38.36 -17.94
CA GLY A 25 -38.52 39.00 -17.93
C GLY A 25 -39.45 38.51 -19.06
N ASP A 26 -38.91 37.95 -20.14
CA ASP A 26 -39.70 37.31 -21.16
C ASP A 26 -40.27 35.96 -20.66
N ASN A 27 -41.42 35.55 -21.24
CA ASN A 27 -41.96 34.23 -20.93
C ASN A 27 -41.30 33.17 -21.81
N LEU A 28 -40.36 32.43 -21.23
CA LEU A 28 -39.60 31.39 -21.94
C LEU A 28 -40.53 30.31 -22.52
N GLN A 29 -41.59 29.90 -21.80
CA GLN A 29 -42.54 28.90 -22.34
C GLN A 29 -43.26 29.42 -23.60
N THR A 30 -43.65 30.67 -23.60
CA THR A 30 -44.27 31.28 -24.80
C THR A 30 -43.27 31.30 -25.97
N ALA A 31 -42.01 31.60 -25.72
CA ALA A 31 -40.96 31.54 -26.74
C ALA A 31 -40.79 30.12 -27.28
N LEU A 32 -40.75 29.11 -26.39
CA LEU A 32 -40.72 27.69 -26.79
C LEU A 32 -41.94 27.30 -27.63
N ASP A 33 -43.16 27.75 -27.24
CA ASP A 33 -44.40 27.39 -27.90
C ASP A 33 -44.55 28.02 -29.28
N THR A 34 -43.92 29.15 -29.52
CA THR A 34 -44.00 29.89 -30.78
C THR A 34 -42.86 29.61 -31.75
N ALA A 35 -41.74 29.07 -31.25
CA ALA A 35 -40.60 28.72 -32.07
C ALA A 35 -40.91 27.55 -33.03
N LYS A 36 -40.29 27.59 -34.20
CA LYS A 36 -40.41 26.53 -35.22
C LYS A 36 -39.34 25.45 -35.04
N ALA A 37 -39.65 24.24 -35.43
CA ALA A 37 -38.70 23.18 -35.47
C ALA A 37 -37.47 23.55 -36.34
N GLY A 38 -36.29 23.34 -35.83
CA GLY A 38 -34.99 23.76 -36.38
C GLY A 38 -34.48 25.10 -35.84
N GLU A 39 -35.27 25.86 -35.07
CA GLU A 39 -34.85 27.11 -34.44
C GLU A 39 -34.05 26.84 -33.15
N THR A 40 -33.14 27.76 -32.83
CA THR A 40 -32.44 27.82 -31.55
C THR A 40 -32.80 29.09 -30.79
N LEU A 41 -33.31 28.94 -29.58
CA LEU A 41 -33.57 30.06 -28.67
C LEU A 41 -32.25 30.36 -27.90
N TYR A 42 -31.74 31.58 -28.04
CA TYR A 42 -30.63 32.09 -27.24
C TYR A 42 -31.21 32.75 -25.99
N VAL A 43 -30.92 32.21 -24.82
CA VAL A 43 -31.51 32.63 -23.56
C VAL A 43 -30.49 33.39 -22.71
N GLN A 44 -30.86 34.60 -22.31
CA GLN A 44 -30.03 35.47 -21.51
C GLN A 44 -29.66 34.80 -20.17
N GLU A 45 -28.47 35.09 -19.61
CA GLU A 45 -28.14 34.73 -18.24
C GLU A 45 -29.13 35.38 -17.25
N GLY A 46 -29.56 34.63 -16.24
CA GLY A 46 -30.56 35.03 -15.26
C GLY A 46 -31.52 33.89 -14.92
N THR A 47 -32.49 34.16 -14.05
CA THR A 47 -33.42 33.11 -13.57
C THR A 47 -34.78 33.19 -14.26
N PHE A 48 -35.20 32.08 -14.80
CA PHE A 48 -36.53 31.86 -15.38
C PHE A 48 -37.27 30.86 -14.46
N VAL A 49 -38.26 31.33 -13.74
CA VAL A 49 -39.04 30.51 -12.79
C VAL A 49 -40.25 29.89 -13.51
N GLY A 50 -40.36 28.56 -13.36
CA GLY A 50 -41.50 27.82 -13.93
C GLY A 50 -41.19 26.35 -14.23
N ASN A 51 -42.24 25.71 -14.81
CA ASN A 51 -42.16 24.33 -15.28
C ASN A 51 -42.26 24.38 -16.82
N PHE A 52 -41.22 23.96 -17.50
CA PHE A 52 -41.06 24.16 -18.95
C PHE A 52 -41.35 22.88 -19.73
N THR A 53 -42.05 22.99 -20.84
CA THR A 53 -42.27 21.90 -21.77
C THR A 53 -41.42 22.07 -23.02
N MET A 54 -40.64 21.06 -23.34
CA MET A 54 -39.79 21.02 -24.55
C MET A 54 -40.65 20.92 -25.83
N ARG A 55 -40.11 21.44 -26.92
CA ARG A 55 -40.76 21.38 -28.24
C ARG A 55 -39.85 20.65 -29.22
N ASN A 56 -40.44 19.79 -30.03
CA ASN A 56 -39.79 19.02 -31.08
C ASN A 56 -38.95 19.90 -32.01
N GLY A 57 -37.65 19.68 -32.07
CA GLY A 57 -36.73 20.42 -32.92
C GLY A 57 -36.42 21.86 -32.50
N VAL A 58 -36.90 22.32 -31.34
CA VAL A 58 -36.58 23.66 -30.81
C VAL A 58 -35.44 23.55 -29.83
N ASN A 59 -34.26 24.05 -30.20
CA ASN A 59 -33.08 24.02 -29.34
C ASN A 59 -33.03 25.22 -28.39
N VAL A 60 -32.37 25.07 -27.24
CA VAL A 60 -32.17 26.15 -26.28
C VAL A 60 -30.68 26.25 -25.99
N SER A 61 -30.11 27.46 -26.10
CA SER A 61 -28.75 27.79 -25.72
C SER A 61 -28.74 28.87 -24.66
N GLY A 62 -28.32 28.54 -23.44
CA GLY A 62 -28.37 29.45 -22.29
C GLY A 62 -27.06 30.16 -22.01
N GLY A 63 -27.05 31.01 -20.96
CA GLY A 63 -25.89 31.72 -20.45
C GLY A 63 -25.46 32.95 -21.21
N TRP A 64 -26.28 33.46 -22.13
CA TRP A 64 -25.96 34.63 -22.96
C TRP A 64 -26.00 35.93 -22.13
N ASN A 65 -25.02 36.80 -22.32
CA ASN A 65 -25.09 38.16 -21.76
C ASN A 65 -26.23 38.98 -22.41
N GLU A 66 -26.49 40.19 -21.92
CA GLU A 66 -27.59 41.05 -22.38
C GLU A 66 -27.55 41.33 -23.90
N ASP A 67 -26.34 41.42 -24.45
CA ASP A 67 -26.11 41.70 -25.88
C ASP A 67 -26.03 40.44 -26.76
N PHE A 68 -26.13 39.25 -26.16
CA PHE A 68 -26.01 37.95 -26.85
C PHE A 68 -24.68 37.79 -27.61
N THR A 69 -23.59 38.35 -27.07
CA THR A 69 -22.25 38.28 -27.67
C THR A 69 -21.29 37.30 -26.97
N THR A 70 -21.57 37.03 -25.70
CA THR A 70 -20.76 36.08 -24.89
C THR A 70 -21.64 35.19 -24.03
N GLN A 71 -21.15 34.01 -23.71
CA GLN A 71 -21.81 33.05 -22.82
C GLN A 71 -21.10 32.92 -21.52
N LYS A 72 -21.86 32.83 -20.44
CA LYS A 72 -21.43 32.40 -19.12
C LYS A 72 -21.86 30.98 -18.90
N GLN A 73 -20.96 30.15 -18.49
CA GLN A 73 -21.25 28.75 -18.20
C GLN A 73 -22.31 28.65 -17.08
N TYR A 74 -23.39 27.90 -17.34
CA TYR A 74 -24.54 27.71 -16.44
C TYR A 74 -25.28 29.01 -16.05
N GLY A 75 -25.11 30.08 -16.82
CA GLY A 75 -25.63 31.41 -16.47
C GLY A 75 -27.16 31.55 -16.57
N THR A 76 -27.82 30.76 -17.39
CA THR A 76 -29.30 30.72 -17.47
C THR A 76 -29.82 29.67 -16.52
N VAL A 77 -30.68 30.08 -15.58
CA VAL A 77 -31.25 29.22 -14.54
C VAL A 77 -32.71 28.97 -14.81
N LEU A 78 -33.09 27.72 -15.02
CA LEU A 78 -34.48 27.27 -15.03
C LEU A 78 -34.82 26.76 -13.62
N ASP A 79 -35.69 27.47 -12.90
CA ASP A 79 -36.02 27.21 -11.51
C ASP A 79 -37.45 26.74 -11.34
N GLY A 80 -37.64 25.53 -10.85
CA GLY A 80 -38.97 24.92 -10.65
C GLY A 80 -39.77 25.45 -9.48
N ASP A 81 -39.17 26.30 -8.62
CA ASP A 81 -39.81 26.87 -7.42
C ASP A 81 -40.52 25.81 -6.55
N ALA A 82 -39.97 24.59 -6.52
CA ALA A 82 -40.56 23.42 -5.87
C ALA A 82 -42.01 23.06 -6.27
N LYS A 83 -42.48 23.49 -7.44
CA LYS A 83 -43.89 23.33 -7.88
C LYS A 83 -44.14 22.24 -8.91
N GLY A 84 -43.11 21.43 -9.19
CA GLY A 84 -43.20 20.34 -10.18
C GLY A 84 -41.86 20.07 -10.84
N ARG A 85 -41.87 19.32 -11.93
CA ARG A 85 -40.68 19.07 -12.75
C ARG A 85 -40.30 20.37 -13.49
N VAL A 86 -39.00 20.64 -13.56
CA VAL A 86 -38.51 21.88 -14.20
C VAL A 86 -38.66 21.80 -15.71
N LEU A 87 -38.19 20.69 -16.33
CA LEU A 87 -38.17 20.54 -17.78
C LEU A 87 -38.78 19.20 -18.21
N THR A 88 -39.75 19.22 -19.11
CA THR A 88 -40.48 18.02 -19.51
C THR A 88 -40.56 17.87 -21.03
N GLN A 89 -40.16 16.70 -21.51
CA GLN A 89 -40.54 16.21 -22.82
C GLN A 89 -41.84 15.38 -22.68
N THR A 90 -42.92 15.75 -23.40
CA THR A 90 -44.23 15.12 -23.25
C THR A 90 -44.53 14.02 -24.28
N ALA A 91 -43.78 13.94 -25.35
CA ALA A 91 -43.90 12.95 -26.41
C ALA A 91 -42.57 12.70 -27.10
N ASP A 92 -42.43 11.56 -27.81
CA ASP A 92 -41.28 11.30 -28.64
C ASP A 92 -41.08 12.37 -29.70
N PHE A 93 -39.84 12.84 -29.86
CA PHE A 93 -39.54 13.82 -30.91
C PHE A 93 -39.15 13.13 -32.22
N THR A 94 -39.35 13.83 -33.33
CA THR A 94 -38.93 13.37 -34.65
C THR A 94 -37.60 14.00 -35.08
N GLN A 95 -37.24 15.12 -34.46
CA GLN A 95 -36.01 15.86 -34.69
C GLN A 95 -35.19 15.92 -33.42
N GLU A 96 -33.86 15.91 -33.54
CA GLU A 96 -32.98 16.10 -32.40
C GLU A 96 -33.22 17.47 -31.76
N THR A 97 -33.31 17.50 -30.45
CA THR A 97 -33.65 18.70 -29.67
C THR A 97 -32.65 18.83 -28.54
N VAL A 98 -31.86 19.90 -28.53
CA VAL A 98 -30.74 20.12 -27.60
C VAL A 98 -31.01 21.28 -26.67
N TYR A 99 -30.85 21.04 -25.37
CA TYR A 99 -30.85 22.08 -24.34
C TYR A 99 -29.44 22.21 -23.80
N ASP A 100 -28.81 23.36 -24.04
CA ASP A 100 -27.37 23.58 -23.82
C ASP A 100 -27.12 24.71 -22.81
N ASN A 101 -26.08 24.53 -21.98
CA ASN A 101 -25.53 25.52 -21.05
C ASN A 101 -26.53 26.14 -20.07
N LEU A 102 -27.36 25.31 -19.44
CA LEU A 102 -28.39 25.69 -18.48
C LEU A 102 -28.07 25.21 -17.06
N THR A 103 -28.52 25.95 -16.06
CA THR A 103 -28.76 25.43 -14.71
C THR A 103 -30.22 25.03 -14.60
N ILE A 104 -30.53 23.80 -14.15
CA ILE A 104 -31.89 23.27 -13.99
C ILE A 104 -32.05 22.86 -12.53
N GLN A 105 -32.82 23.58 -11.76
CA GLN A 105 -32.85 23.41 -10.32
C GLN A 105 -34.21 23.55 -9.66
N ASN A 106 -34.29 23.10 -8.41
CA ASN A 106 -35.42 23.25 -7.50
C ASN A 106 -36.75 22.64 -8.05
N GLY A 107 -36.61 21.60 -8.89
CA GLY A 107 -37.76 20.79 -9.28
C GLY A 107 -38.21 19.92 -8.11
N CYS A 108 -39.55 19.79 -7.94
CA CYS A 108 -40.12 18.93 -6.92
C CYS A 108 -41.32 18.16 -7.48
N LEU A 109 -41.16 16.86 -7.78
CA LEU A 109 -42.26 16.01 -8.23
C LEU A 109 -43.35 15.94 -7.16
N GLN A 110 -44.60 16.18 -7.57
CA GLN A 110 -45.78 16.15 -6.70
C GLN A 110 -46.55 14.82 -6.78
N GLU A 111 -46.23 13.99 -7.74
CA GLU A 111 -46.81 12.66 -7.99
C GLU A 111 -45.73 11.67 -8.43
N ASN A 112 -46.01 10.37 -8.36
CA ASN A 112 -45.10 9.33 -8.81
C ASN A 112 -44.68 9.52 -10.26
N GLY A 113 -43.38 9.40 -10.55
CA GLY A 113 -42.87 9.61 -11.91
C GLY A 113 -41.34 9.56 -12.02
N LYS A 114 -40.86 10.05 -13.18
CA LYS A 114 -39.43 10.09 -13.47
C LYS A 114 -38.97 11.54 -13.66
N GLY A 115 -37.72 11.84 -13.23
CA GLY A 115 -37.07 13.13 -13.49
C GLY A 115 -37.67 14.30 -12.74
N ALA A 116 -37.24 14.58 -11.52
CA ALA A 116 -37.73 15.79 -10.81
C ALA A 116 -37.18 17.08 -11.42
N GLY A 117 -35.93 17.07 -11.87
CA GLY A 117 -35.35 18.16 -12.67
C GLY A 117 -35.80 18.08 -14.13
N VAL A 118 -35.46 16.99 -14.80
CA VAL A 118 -35.65 16.81 -16.24
C VAL A 118 -36.21 15.43 -16.55
N TYR A 119 -37.22 15.40 -17.43
CA TYR A 119 -37.74 14.16 -17.99
C TYR A 119 -37.58 14.16 -19.51
N LEU A 120 -36.83 13.20 -20.03
CA LEU A 120 -36.55 13.04 -21.45
C LEU A 120 -37.15 11.75 -22.00
N LEU A 121 -37.46 11.80 -23.27
CA LEU A 121 -37.89 10.69 -24.12
C LEU A 121 -36.95 10.61 -25.33
N TRP A 122 -37.45 10.25 -26.49
CA TRP A 122 -36.72 10.07 -27.73
C TRP A 122 -36.22 11.38 -28.36
N LYS A 123 -34.99 11.41 -28.89
CA LYS A 123 -34.35 12.51 -29.64
C LYS A 123 -34.26 13.84 -28.89
N SER A 124 -34.03 13.79 -27.61
CA SER A 124 -33.71 14.98 -26.85
C SER A 124 -32.46 14.75 -25.96
N LYS A 125 -31.66 15.78 -25.80
CA LYS A 125 -30.49 15.73 -24.95
C LYS A 125 -30.20 17.04 -24.22
N LEU A 126 -29.52 16.90 -23.09
CA LEU A 126 -28.85 17.98 -22.36
C LEU A 126 -27.39 18.01 -22.73
N THR A 127 -26.84 19.20 -22.98
CA THR A 127 -25.41 19.42 -23.15
C THR A 127 -24.90 20.52 -22.23
N ASN A 128 -23.76 20.37 -21.66
CA ASN A 128 -23.11 21.38 -20.81
C ASN A 128 -24.04 21.97 -19.72
N CYS A 129 -24.93 21.17 -19.13
CA CYS A 129 -25.91 21.62 -18.15
C CYS A 129 -25.50 21.27 -16.70
N LEU A 130 -25.90 22.12 -15.76
CA LEU A 130 -25.89 21.85 -14.33
C LEU A 130 -27.32 21.54 -13.86
N VAL A 131 -27.56 20.30 -13.43
CA VAL A 131 -28.86 19.84 -12.92
C VAL A 131 -28.75 19.60 -11.44
N GLN A 132 -29.34 20.43 -10.61
CA GLN A 132 -29.09 20.42 -9.17
C GLN A 132 -30.30 20.64 -8.28
N ASN A 133 -30.26 20.10 -7.06
CA ASN A 133 -31.21 20.33 -5.97
C ASN A 133 -32.67 20.01 -6.37
N ASN A 134 -32.86 19.00 -7.22
CA ASN A 134 -34.19 18.53 -7.60
C ASN A 134 -34.62 17.37 -6.71
N THR A 135 -35.88 17.29 -6.33
CA THR A 135 -36.39 16.34 -5.34
C THR A 135 -37.84 15.94 -5.64
N PHE A 136 -38.52 15.34 -4.67
CA PHE A 136 -39.94 14.97 -4.74
C PHE A 136 -40.66 15.28 -3.42
N ALA A 137 -41.95 15.43 -3.44
CA ALA A 137 -42.77 15.70 -2.27
C ALA A 137 -42.92 14.48 -1.38
N GLU A 138 -43.18 14.67 -0.08
CA GLU A 138 -43.28 13.61 0.94
C GLU A 138 -44.31 12.51 0.61
N ASN A 139 -45.38 12.84 -0.14
CA ASN A 139 -46.41 11.89 -0.55
C ASN A 139 -46.01 11.04 -1.78
N VAL A 140 -44.89 11.33 -2.43
CA VAL A 140 -44.42 10.60 -3.61
C VAL A 140 -43.63 9.39 -3.14
N THR A 141 -44.05 8.22 -3.53
CA THR A 141 -43.41 6.93 -3.15
C THR A 141 -42.50 6.39 -4.25
N GLU A 142 -42.55 6.93 -5.45
CA GLU A 142 -41.74 6.52 -6.59
C GLU A 142 -41.31 7.73 -7.43
N CYS A 143 -40.05 8.07 -7.39
CA CYS A 143 -39.36 9.06 -8.19
C CYS A 143 -38.07 8.47 -8.72
N SER A 144 -37.95 8.27 -10.03
CA SER A 144 -36.72 7.72 -10.62
C SER A 144 -35.97 8.83 -11.36
N GLY A 145 -34.67 9.02 -11.00
CA GLY A 145 -33.82 10.07 -11.53
C GLY A 145 -34.17 11.46 -11.00
N GLY A 146 -33.65 11.80 -9.81
CA GLY A 146 -33.92 13.12 -9.19
C GLY A 146 -33.52 14.29 -10.09
N GLY A 147 -32.31 14.23 -10.66
CA GLY A 147 -31.89 15.20 -11.67
C GLY A 147 -32.48 14.91 -13.05
N LEU A 148 -32.26 13.73 -13.59
CA LEU A 148 -32.70 13.32 -14.92
C LEU A 148 -33.36 11.94 -14.87
N GLY A 149 -34.59 11.86 -15.36
CA GLY A 149 -35.31 10.64 -15.65
C GLY A 149 -35.52 10.44 -17.14
N HIS A 150 -35.25 9.23 -17.65
CA HIS A 150 -35.49 8.84 -19.02
C HIS A 150 -36.60 7.81 -19.11
N GLY A 151 -37.54 8.01 -20.02
CA GLY A 151 -38.78 7.25 -20.09
C GLY A 151 -38.96 6.35 -21.30
N LYS A 152 -37.97 6.19 -22.15
CA LYS A 152 -38.08 5.41 -23.39
C LYS A 152 -37.26 4.13 -23.35
N ASP A 153 -37.88 3.03 -23.74
CA ASP A 153 -37.21 1.75 -23.95
C ASP A 153 -36.72 1.64 -25.40
N GLY A 154 -35.50 1.12 -25.61
CA GLY A 154 -35.12 0.47 -26.85
C GLY A 154 -33.89 0.92 -27.61
N ASP A 155 -33.45 2.18 -27.64
CA ASP A 155 -32.20 2.55 -28.32
C ASP A 155 -31.18 3.13 -27.35
N HIS A 156 -30.25 2.27 -26.94
CA HIS A 156 -29.20 2.62 -25.98
C HIS A 156 -28.10 3.49 -26.61
N SER A 157 -28.08 3.67 -27.94
CA SER A 157 -27.08 4.49 -28.63
C SER A 157 -27.38 5.99 -28.54
N GLU A 158 -28.59 6.37 -28.18
CA GLU A 158 -28.97 7.76 -28.04
C GLU A 158 -28.27 8.40 -26.83
N ILE A 159 -27.61 9.54 -27.04
CA ILE A 159 -27.00 10.32 -25.98
C ILE A 159 -28.01 11.32 -25.43
N ILE A 160 -28.43 11.17 -24.19
CA ILE A 160 -29.41 12.05 -23.53
C ILE A 160 -28.76 13.08 -22.59
N ALA A 161 -27.53 12.88 -22.18
CA ALA A 161 -26.74 13.85 -21.39
C ALA A 161 -25.29 13.79 -21.78
N GLU A 162 -24.71 14.94 -22.07
CA GLU A 162 -23.29 15.09 -22.43
C GLU A 162 -22.66 16.29 -21.74
N ASN A 163 -21.51 16.13 -21.13
CA ASN A 163 -20.78 17.17 -20.39
C ASN A 163 -21.60 17.84 -19.28
N CYS A 164 -22.52 17.11 -18.64
CA CYS A 164 -23.40 17.63 -17.62
C CYS A 164 -22.95 17.34 -16.20
N ILE A 165 -23.38 18.19 -15.27
CA ILE A 165 -23.19 17.99 -13.83
C ILE A 165 -24.57 17.72 -13.20
N PHE A 166 -24.68 16.58 -12.49
CA PHE A 166 -25.85 16.23 -11.68
C PHE A 166 -25.43 16.26 -10.21
N ARG A 167 -25.96 17.22 -9.44
CA ARG A 167 -25.50 17.47 -8.07
C ARG A 167 -26.66 17.74 -7.10
N GLY A 168 -26.59 17.12 -5.90
CA GLY A 168 -27.54 17.41 -4.83
C GLY A 168 -28.99 17.03 -5.13
N ASN A 169 -29.24 16.15 -6.11
CA ASN A 169 -30.57 15.70 -6.47
C ASN A 169 -30.97 14.49 -5.60
N LYS A 170 -32.27 14.36 -5.36
CA LYS A 170 -32.88 13.29 -4.55
C LYS A 170 -33.97 12.55 -5.31
N ALA A 171 -33.96 11.22 -5.18
CA ALA A 171 -34.95 10.34 -5.81
C ALA A 171 -35.21 9.09 -4.96
N THR A 172 -36.10 8.23 -5.41
CA THR A 172 -36.18 6.87 -4.87
C THR A 172 -35.18 5.95 -5.60
N HIS A 173 -35.00 6.10 -6.91
CA HIS A 173 -34.04 5.35 -7.72
C HIS A 173 -33.20 6.32 -8.56
N GLY A 174 -31.85 6.14 -8.55
CA GLY A 174 -30.97 7.02 -9.30
C GLY A 174 -31.05 8.47 -8.84
N GLY A 175 -30.52 8.78 -7.65
CA GLY A 175 -30.62 10.13 -7.07
C GLY A 175 -30.23 11.24 -8.05
N GLY A 176 -29.12 11.05 -8.77
CA GLY A 176 -28.70 11.94 -9.87
C GLY A 176 -29.44 11.66 -11.18
N VAL A 177 -29.30 10.42 -11.69
CA VAL A 177 -29.75 10.04 -13.03
C VAL A 177 -30.38 8.64 -13.02
N GLN A 178 -31.52 8.50 -13.67
CA GLN A 178 -32.08 7.22 -14.13
C GLN A 178 -32.13 7.23 -15.67
N SER A 179 -31.48 6.25 -16.30
CA SER A 179 -31.35 6.24 -17.76
C SER A 179 -31.47 4.85 -18.35
N GLN A 180 -32.16 4.80 -19.50
CA GLN A 180 -32.18 3.66 -20.43
C GLN A 180 -31.47 4.00 -21.76
N ALA A 181 -30.73 5.10 -21.78
CA ALA A 181 -29.95 5.59 -22.92
C ALA A 181 -28.51 5.92 -22.46
N THR A 182 -27.72 6.55 -23.31
CA THR A 182 -26.32 6.83 -23.07
C THR A 182 -26.10 8.18 -22.38
N ILE A 183 -25.25 8.21 -21.35
CA ILE A 183 -24.72 9.42 -20.71
C ILE A 183 -23.21 9.47 -20.88
N VAL A 184 -22.67 10.63 -21.24
CA VAL A 184 -21.26 10.78 -21.63
C VAL A 184 -20.62 11.99 -20.92
N ASN A 185 -19.38 11.84 -20.47
CA ASN A 185 -18.57 12.93 -19.89
C ASN A 185 -19.26 13.66 -18.72
N CYS A 186 -20.10 12.98 -17.95
CA CYS A 186 -20.88 13.62 -16.88
C CYS A 186 -20.22 13.47 -15.51
N LEU A 187 -20.40 14.50 -14.69
CA LEU A 187 -20.09 14.46 -13.25
C LEU A 187 -21.39 14.27 -12.46
N ILE A 188 -21.48 13.17 -11.74
CA ILE A 188 -22.65 12.82 -10.90
C ILE A 188 -22.16 12.77 -9.44
N GLU A 189 -22.49 13.80 -8.65
CA GLU A 189 -21.95 13.93 -7.30
C GLU A 189 -22.97 14.43 -6.28
N ASN A 190 -22.81 13.99 -5.02
CA ASN A 190 -23.61 14.42 -3.88
C ASN A 190 -25.13 14.25 -4.10
N ASN A 191 -25.54 13.23 -4.85
CA ASN A 191 -26.95 12.87 -5.02
C ASN A 191 -27.34 11.77 -4.03
N GLU A 192 -28.63 11.64 -3.76
CA GLU A 192 -29.14 10.76 -2.70
C GLU A 192 -30.38 9.99 -3.14
N THR A 193 -30.43 8.68 -2.81
CA THR A 193 -31.70 7.94 -2.85
C THR A 193 -32.28 7.82 -1.46
N LEU A 194 -33.62 7.94 -1.38
CA LEU A 194 -34.45 7.86 -0.18
C LEU A 194 -35.39 6.64 -0.26
N LEU A 195 -36.08 6.32 0.83
CA LEU A 195 -37.11 5.28 0.91
C LEU A 195 -36.62 3.84 0.61
N LYS A 196 -35.35 3.53 0.95
CA LYS A 196 -34.76 2.19 0.78
C LYS A 196 -34.76 1.69 -0.66
N HIS A 197 -34.30 2.49 -1.58
CA HIS A 197 -34.11 2.14 -2.98
C HIS A 197 -32.68 2.41 -3.45
N PRO A 198 -32.20 1.69 -4.47
CA PRO A 198 -30.79 1.69 -4.86
C PRO A 198 -30.41 2.75 -5.90
N GLY A 199 -29.07 2.90 -6.08
CA GLY A 199 -28.48 3.76 -7.10
C GLY A 199 -28.40 5.22 -6.67
N GLY A 200 -27.65 5.53 -5.59
CA GLY A 200 -27.52 6.90 -5.08
C GLY A 200 -27.12 7.93 -6.13
N GLY A 201 -26.11 7.62 -6.94
CA GLY A 201 -25.73 8.45 -8.09
C GLY A 201 -26.54 8.15 -9.34
N VAL A 202 -26.45 6.91 -9.83
CA VAL A 202 -26.98 6.50 -11.14
C VAL A 202 -27.73 5.17 -11.05
N TYR A 203 -28.88 5.10 -11.69
CA TYR A 203 -29.58 3.87 -11.99
C TYR A 203 -29.67 3.68 -13.51
N LEU A 204 -28.84 2.78 -14.04
CA LEU A 204 -28.90 2.34 -15.43
C LEU A 204 -29.84 1.15 -15.57
N GLU A 205 -30.80 1.26 -16.46
CA GLU A 205 -31.69 0.17 -16.84
C GLU A 205 -31.56 -0.04 -18.35
N TRP A 206 -30.71 -0.98 -18.77
CA TRP A 206 -30.22 -1.16 -20.15
C TRP A 206 -29.47 0.06 -20.72
N GLY A 207 -29.03 1.02 -19.90
CA GLY A 207 -28.37 2.25 -20.35
C GLY A 207 -26.85 2.13 -20.36
N TYR A 208 -26.18 3.09 -21.01
CA TYR A 208 -24.74 3.16 -21.15
C TYR A 208 -24.15 4.39 -20.48
N MET A 209 -22.98 4.25 -19.90
CA MET A 209 -22.22 5.33 -19.26
C MET A 209 -20.77 5.31 -19.73
N TYR A 210 -20.31 6.42 -20.32
CA TYR A 210 -18.96 6.57 -20.83
C TYR A 210 -18.29 7.82 -20.24
N ASN A 211 -17.01 7.69 -19.85
CA ASN A 211 -16.20 8.82 -19.38
C ASN A 211 -16.84 9.63 -18.24
N CYS A 212 -17.54 8.97 -17.33
CA CYS A 212 -18.26 9.66 -16.24
C CYS A 212 -17.53 9.55 -14.91
N ILE A 213 -17.73 10.55 -14.07
CA ILE A 213 -17.29 10.55 -12.67
C ILE A 213 -18.52 10.47 -11.79
N VAL A 214 -18.62 9.39 -10.99
CA VAL A 214 -19.71 9.17 -10.03
C VAL A 214 -19.10 9.16 -8.63
N ARG A 215 -19.32 10.24 -7.88
CA ARG A 215 -18.64 10.36 -6.58
C ARG A 215 -19.51 10.97 -5.48
N ASN A 216 -19.25 10.58 -4.25
CA ASN A 216 -19.86 11.14 -3.05
C ASN A 216 -21.40 11.09 -3.07
N ASN A 217 -21.98 10.11 -3.78
CA ASN A 217 -23.42 9.88 -3.76
C ASN A 217 -23.78 8.93 -2.63
N HIS A 218 -25.02 8.99 -2.18
CA HIS A 218 -25.52 8.20 -1.05
C HIS A 218 -26.79 7.42 -1.43
N SER A 219 -26.84 6.17 -0.99
CA SER A 219 -28.04 5.34 -1.07
C SER A 219 -28.47 4.86 0.32
N THR A 220 -29.74 5.02 0.64
CA THR A 220 -30.31 4.45 1.89
C THR A 220 -30.48 2.93 1.82
N GLU A 221 -30.13 2.30 0.71
CA GLU A 221 -30.13 0.84 0.53
C GLU A 221 -28.83 0.39 -0.13
N ASP A 222 -28.90 -0.17 -1.34
CA ASP A 222 -27.78 -0.69 -2.11
C ASP A 222 -27.26 0.32 -3.13
N SER A 223 -26.05 0.14 -3.62
CA SER A 223 -25.47 0.86 -4.76
C SER A 223 -25.42 2.38 -4.56
N GLY A 224 -24.53 2.83 -3.67
CA GLY A 224 -24.31 4.25 -3.45
C GLY A 224 -23.88 5.00 -4.71
N GLY A 225 -23.02 4.40 -5.54
CA GLY A 225 -22.58 4.96 -6.82
C GLY A 225 -23.52 4.61 -7.96
N VAL A 226 -23.41 3.39 -8.48
CA VAL A 226 -24.09 2.96 -9.71
C VAL A 226 -24.80 1.63 -9.51
N ARG A 227 -26.07 1.57 -9.87
CA ARG A 227 -26.80 0.32 -10.13
C ARG A 227 -27.01 0.16 -11.62
N ALA A 228 -26.56 -0.94 -12.18
CA ALA A 228 -26.69 -1.29 -13.58
C ALA A 228 -27.49 -2.59 -13.72
N ARG A 229 -28.68 -2.50 -14.32
CA ARG A 229 -29.62 -3.59 -14.52
C ARG A 229 -29.84 -3.88 -16.00
N GLY A 230 -29.67 -5.13 -16.40
CA GLY A 230 -29.82 -5.54 -17.79
C GLY A 230 -28.53 -5.38 -18.60
N ASN A 231 -28.64 -5.16 -19.90
CA ASN A 231 -27.51 -4.94 -20.80
C ASN A 231 -26.96 -3.52 -20.60
N CYS A 232 -26.06 -3.33 -19.66
CA CYS A 232 -25.49 -2.02 -19.34
C CYS A 232 -24.01 -1.95 -19.70
N LYS A 233 -23.54 -0.72 -20.03
CA LYS A 233 -22.12 -0.45 -20.22
C LYS A 233 -21.64 0.64 -19.28
N VAL A 234 -20.57 0.36 -18.56
CA VAL A 234 -19.85 1.31 -17.70
C VAL A 234 -18.40 1.31 -18.14
N ILE A 235 -18.03 2.28 -18.95
CA ILE A 235 -16.74 2.28 -19.64
C ILE A 235 -15.98 3.57 -19.36
N ASN A 236 -14.70 3.42 -18.99
CA ASN A 236 -13.80 4.54 -18.72
C ASN A 236 -14.34 5.51 -17.65
N CYS A 237 -14.87 4.97 -16.57
CA CYS A 237 -15.53 5.73 -15.52
C CYS A 237 -14.76 5.70 -14.20
N LEU A 238 -14.92 6.74 -13.39
CA LEU A 238 -14.47 6.80 -12.01
C LEU A 238 -15.68 6.69 -11.07
N ILE A 239 -15.72 5.68 -10.20
CA ILE A 239 -16.76 5.49 -9.19
C ILE A 239 -16.08 5.55 -7.82
N ALA A 240 -16.14 6.70 -7.13
CA ALA A 240 -15.29 6.94 -5.97
C ALA A 240 -16.02 7.62 -4.79
N GLY A 241 -15.74 7.16 -3.58
CA GLY A 241 -16.24 7.83 -2.37
C GLY A 241 -17.75 7.81 -2.17
N ASN A 242 -18.48 6.93 -2.89
CA ASN A 242 -19.91 6.79 -2.71
C ASN A 242 -20.23 5.97 -1.45
N THR A 243 -21.39 6.20 -0.86
CA THR A 243 -21.82 5.56 0.38
C THR A 243 -23.18 4.89 0.24
N CYS A 244 -23.39 3.81 0.99
CA CYS A 244 -24.71 3.20 1.13
C CYS A 244 -24.92 2.67 2.54
N ASP A 245 -26.20 2.52 2.94
CA ASP A 245 -26.52 2.02 4.28
C ASP A 245 -26.47 0.50 4.37
N VAL A 246 -26.72 -0.23 3.28
CA VAL A 246 -26.87 -1.68 3.29
C VAL A 246 -25.74 -2.40 2.54
N LYS A 247 -25.75 -2.47 1.21
CA LYS A 247 -24.82 -3.30 0.43
C LYS A 247 -24.24 -2.55 -0.77
N VAL A 248 -22.92 -2.77 -1.01
CA VAL A 248 -22.23 -2.33 -2.23
C VAL A 248 -22.30 -0.84 -2.50
N ALA A 249 -21.38 -0.10 -1.93
CA ALA A 249 -21.36 1.36 -2.14
C ALA A 249 -20.87 1.78 -3.54
N GLY A 250 -20.08 0.94 -4.24
CA GLY A 250 -19.55 1.26 -5.56
C GLY A 250 -20.51 0.95 -6.71
N LEU A 251 -20.41 -0.26 -7.27
CA LEU A 251 -21.12 -0.70 -8.47
C LEU A 251 -21.89 -2.02 -8.23
N CYS A 252 -23.18 -2.03 -8.51
CA CYS A 252 -23.99 -3.25 -8.55
C CYS A 252 -24.40 -3.58 -9.99
N LEU A 253 -24.06 -4.80 -10.44
CA LEU A 253 -24.37 -5.32 -11.77
C LEU A 253 -25.44 -6.42 -11.66
N GLU A 254 -26.59 -6.19 -12.28
CA GLU A 254 -27.72 -7.13 -12.33
C GLU A 254 -28.12 -7.39 -13.77
N GLY A 255 -27.83 -8.57 -14.27
CA GLY A 255 -28.24 -8.95 -15.62
C GLY A 255 -27.14 -9.57 -16.47
N THR A 256 -27.45 -9.77 -17.72
CA THR A 256 -26.60 -10.38 -18.76
C THR A 256 -26.17 -9.33 -19.78
N LEU A 257 -25.07 -9.58 -20.49
CA LEU A 257 -24.51 -8.70 -21.52
C LEU A 257 -23.97 -7.36 -21.01
N SER A 258 -23.64 -7.26 -19.71
CA SER A 258 -23.06 -6.03 -19.16
C SER A 258 -21.57 -5.96 -19.45
N GLU A 259 -21.08 -4.74 -19.74
CA GLU A 259 -19.67 -4.47 -20.00
C GLU A 259 -19.18 -3.42 -18.99
N VAL A 260 -18.13 -3.78 -18.22
CA VAL A 260 -17.41 -2.85 -17.33
C VAL A 260 -15.95 -2.87 -17.76
N ILE A 261 -15.49 -1.77 -18.31
CA ILE A 261 -14.17 -1.71 -18.95
C ILE A 261 -13.44 -0.43 -18.56
N ASN A 262 -12.14 -0.55 -18.27
CA ASN A 262 -11.28 0.58 -17.95
C ASN A 262 -11.87 1.49 -16.85
N THR A 263 -12.52 0.92 -15.84
CA THR A 263 -13.23 1.67 -14.79
C THR A 263 -12.50 1.55 -13.46
N THR A 264 -12.36 2.68 -12.76
CA THR A 264 -11.74 2.75 -11.43
C THR A 264 -12.84 2.87 -10.37
N ILE A 265 -12.92 1.88 -9.45
CA ILE A 265 -13.95 1.76 -8.40
C ILE A 265 -13.26 1.75 -7.04
N VAL A 266 -13.22 2.91 -6.38
CA VAL A 266 -12.33 3.12 -5.25
C VAL A 266 -12.96 3.89 -4.10
N ASN A 267 -12.53 3.57 -2.87
CA ASN A 267 -12.88 4.30 -1.65
C ASN A 267 -14.39 4.44 -1.41
N ASN A 268 -15.21 3.55 -1.96
CA ASN A 268 -16.65 3.53 -1.67
C ASN A 268 -16.91 2.84 -0.32
N LYS A 269 -17.94 3.28 0.42
CA LYS A 269 -18.16 2.84 1.80
C LYS A 269 -19.62 2.44 2.05
N GLN A 270 -19.85 1.19 2.45
CA GLN A 270 -21.10 0.76 3.04
C GLN A 270 -21.09 0.99 4.56
N ALA A 271 -22.20 1.45 5.14
CA ALA A 271 -22.27 1.82 6.56
C ALA A 271 -22.29 0.59 7.49
N LEU A 272 -23.00 -0.47 7.11
CA LEU A 272 -23.09 -1.68 7.90
C LEU A 272 -21.91 -2.61 7.65
N ALA A 273 -21.19 -2.97 8.71
CA ALA A 273 -20.31 -4.13 8.71
C ALA A 273 -21.18 -5.38 8.89
N SER A 274 -21.72 -5.92 7.80
CA SER A 274 -22.46 -7.17 7.85
C SER A 274 -21.47 -8.34 7.81
N THR A 275 -21.56 -9.24 8.77
CA THR A 275 -20.75 -10.48 8.84
C THR A 275 -21.03 -11.46 7.69
N ASP A 276 -22.07 -11.22 6.90
CA ASP A 276 -22.56 -12.16 5.88
C ASP A 276 -22.39 -11.66 4.44
N GLN A 277 -21.71 -10.52 4.22
CA GLN A 277 -21.63 -9.92 2.88
C GLN A 277 -20.20 -9.50 2.55
N GLU A 278 -19.61 -10.23 1.67
CA GLU A 278 -18.18 -10.28 1.38
C GLU A 278 -17.71 -9.29 0.29
N TYR A 279 -18.46 -8.22 -0.04
CA TYR A 279 -18.08 -7.32 -1.14
C TYR A 279 -18.65 -5.91 -0.95
N CYS A 280 -17.80 -4.91 -1.03
CA CYS A 280 -18.18 -3.50 -0.86
C CYS A 280 -17.89 -2.62 -2.08
N GLY A 281 -16.98 -3.02 -2.96
CA GLY A 281 -16.68 -2.31 -4.20
C GLY A 281 -17.63 -2.66 -5.33
N VAL A 282 -17.71 -3.94 -5.71
CA VAL A 282 -18.51 -4.42 -6.84
C VAL A 282 -19.32 -5.66 -6.47
N ARG A 283 -20.60 -5.62 -6.79
CA ARG A 283 -21.50 -6.76 -6.71
C ARG A 283 -21.90 -7.23 -8.10
N CYS A 284 -21.73 -8.50 -8.38
CA CYS A 284 -22.08 -9.16 -9.63
C CYS A 284 -23.21 -10.19 -9.38
N ASP A 285 -24.43 -9.86 -9.70
CA ASP A 285 -25.61 -10.71 -9.44
C ASP A 285 -26.10 -11.45 -10.70
N ALA A 286 -25.26 -11.60 -11.70
CA ALA A 286 -25.67 -12.22 -12.94
C ALA A 286 -25.81 -13.74 -12.82
N SER A 287 -26.99 -14.26 -13.07
CA SER A 287 -27.25 -15.71 -13.08
C SER A 287 -26.75 -16.42 -14.36
N ASN A 288 -26.53 -15.70 -15.45
CA ASN A 288 -26.02 -16.20 -16.74
C ASN A 288 -24.99 -15.22 -17.31
N ALA A 289 -23.81 -15.21 -16.72
CA ALA A 289 -22.79 -14.19 -16.94
C ALA A 289 -21.82 -14.48 -18.10
N GLY A 290 -21.97 -15.60 -18.81
CA GLY A 290 -21.04 -16.03 -19.87
C GLY A 290 -20.87 -15.03 -21.05
N SER A 291 -21.69 -14.02 -21.15
CA SER A 291 -21.60 -12.93 -22.13
C SER A 291 -21.18 -11.57 -21.54
N ASN A 292 -21.00 -11.50 -20.24
CA ASN A 292 -20.55 -10.27 -19.58
C ASN A 292 -19.05 -10.06 -19.75
N VAL A 293 -18.63 -8.79 -19.77
CA VAL A 293 -17.25 -8.35 -19.96
C VAL A 293 -16.80 -7.50 -18.79
N PHE A 294 -15.70 -7.89 -18.16
CA PHE A 294 -15.09 -7.17 -17.05
C PHE A 294 -13.58 -7.07 -17.28
N VAL A 295 -13.11 -5.96 -17.86
CA VAL A 295 -11.76 -5.83 -18.42
C VAL A 295 -11.08 -4.55 -17.99
N ASN A 296 -9.80 -4.65 -17.60
CA ASN A 296 -8.94 -3.53 -17.24
C ASN A 296 -9.55 -2.61 -16.15
N ASN A 297 -10.20 -3.16 -15.16
CA ASN A 297 -10.75 -2.34 -14.07
C ASN A 297 -9.81 -2.33 -12.85
N VAL A 298 -9.88 -1.26 -12.05
CA VAL A 298 -9.21 -1.13 -10.76
C VAL A 298 -10.25 -1.10 -9.65
N ILE A 299 -10.15 -2.02 -8.68
CA ILE A 299 -11.03 -2.07 -7.51
C ILE A 299 -10.19 -2.06 -6.25
N TRP A 300 -10.21 -0.95 -5.51
CA TRP A 300 -9.32 -0.77 -4.38
C TRP A 300 -9.89 0.13 -3.28
N GLY A 301 -9.55 -0.13 -2.02
CA GLY A 301 -9.86 0.76 -0.88
C GLY A 301 -11.33 0.86 -0.50
N ASN A 302 -12.20 0.01 -1.06
CA ASN A 302 -13.62 0.04 -0.70
C ASN A 302 -13.84 -0.57 0.70
N LYS A 303 -14.74 0.01 1.50
CA LYS A 303 -14.87 -0.25 2.93
C LYS A 303 -16.26 -0.73 3.32
N ALA A 304 -16.30 -1.66 4.29
CA ALA A 304 -17.49 -2.02 5.03
C ALA A 304 -17.34 -1.55 6.49
N GLY A 305 -18.22 -0.68 6.94
CA GLY A 305 -18.06 -0.03 8.24
C GLY A 305 -16.80 0.87 8.28
N LYS A 306 -15.85 0.54 9.14
CA LYS A 306 -14.59 1.29 9.30
C LYS A 306 -13.39 0.65 8.59
N GLU A 307 -13.51 -0.61 8.19
CA GLU A 307 -12.39 -1.41 7.70
C GLU A 307 -12.42 -1.56 6.20
N VAL A 308 -11.23 -1.64 5.60
CA VAL A 308 -11.09 -2.07 4.20
C VAL A 308 -11.45 -3.54 4.13
N TRP A 309 -12.35 -3.89 3.21
CA TRP A 309 -12.85 -5.26 3.13
C TRP A 309 -11.95 -6.15 2.29
N LYS A 310 -11.64 -7.34 2.80
CA LYS A 310 -10.73 -8.30 2.12
C LYS A 310 -11.23 -8.77 0.75
N GLN A 311 -12.55 -8.78 0.53
CA GLN A 311 -13.15 -9.06 -0.75
C GLN A 311 -13.80 -7.82 -1.34
N GLN A 312 -13.18 -7.28 -2.36
CA GLN A 312 -13.65 -6.06 -3.03
C GLN A 312 -14.73 -6.33 -4.08
N ILE A 313 -14.85 -7.58 -4.55
CA ILE A 313 -15.78 -8.01 -5.60
C ILE A 313 -16.45 -9.33 -5.22
N SER A 314 -17.72 -9.51 -5.61
CA SER A 314 -18.46 -10.72 -5.31
C SER A 314 -17.98 -11.94 -6.12
N HIS A 315 -18.20 -13.15 -5.57
CA HIS A 315 -17.77 -14.40 -6.16
C HIS A 315 -18.40 -14.72 -7.53
N ASN A 316 -19.51 -14.11 -7.90
CA ASN A 316 -20.13 -14.36 -9.19
C ASN A 316 -19.33 -13.82 -10.38
N ILE A 317 -18.26 -13.05 -10.15
CA ILE A 317 -17.33 -12.62 -11.22
C ILE A 317 -16.74 -13.82 -11.99
N THR A 318 -16.60 -14.98 -11.37
CA THR A 318 -16.10 -16.21 -12.00
C THR A 318 -17.00 -16.74 -13.12
N LYS A 319 -18.23 -16.28 -13.17
CA LYS A 319 -19.22 -16.66 -14.21
C LYS A 319 -19.19 -15.73 -15.42
N TYR A 320 -18.37 -14.66 -15.40
CA TYR A 320 -18.26 -13.72 -16.51
C TYR A 320 -17.52 -14.35 -17.69
N GLY A 321 -17.98 -14.09 -18.91
CA GLY A 321 -17.39 -14.66 -20.13
C GLY A 321 -15.99 -14.12 -20.42
N THR A 322 -15.75 -12.83 -20.13
CA THR A 322 -14.42 -12.23 -20.25
C THR A 322 -14.09 -11.46 -18.97
N CYS A 323 -13.04 -11.91 -18.27
CA CYS A 323 -12.56 -11.25 -17.05
C CYS A 323 -11.04 -11.24 -17.04
N VAL A 324 -10.41 -10.17 -17.59
CA VAL A 324 -8.95 -10.07 -17.80
C VAL A 324 -8.43 -8.67 -17.56
N GLY A 325 -7.15 -8.55 -17.21
CA GLY A 325 -6.45 -7.28 -17.03
C GLY A 325 -6.96 -6.43 -15.86
N ASN A 326 -7.74 -7.00 -14.95
CA ASN A 326 -8.26 -6.29 -13.80
C ASN A 326 -7.26 -6.26 -12.66
N ALA A 327 -7.24 -5.19 -11.89
CA ALA A 327 -6.44 -5.03 -10.69
C ALA A 327 -7.37 -4.90 -9.46
N ILE A 328 -7.25 -5.82 -8.51
CA ILE A 328 -8.24 -5.96 -7.44
C ILE A 328 -7.50 -6.15 -6.10
N GLN A 329 -7.91 -5.39 -5.09
CA GLN A 329 -7.38 -5.54 -3.74
C GLN A 329 -7.87 -6.83 -3.08
N GLY A 330 -6.95 -7.52 -2.44
CA GLY A 330 -7.25 -8.72 -1.68
C GLY A 330 -7.49 -9.95 -2.56
N SER A 331 -8.33 -10.87 -2.10
CA SER A 331 -8.63 -12.12 -2.80
C SER A 331 -9.88 -12.01 -3.66
N VAL A 332 -9.83 -12.61 -4.85
CA VAL A 332 -11.00 -12.85 -5.70
C VAL A 332 -11.37 -14.32 -5.62
N PRO A 333 -12.62 -14.67 -5.34
CA PRO A 333 -13.03 -16.07 -5.29
C PRO A 333 -12.93 -16.75 -6.67
N GLY A 334 -12.39 -17.97 -6.71
CA GLY A 334 -12.32 -18.81 -7.92
C GLY A 334 -11.05 -18.60 -8.78
N GLU A 335 -11.00 -19.26 -9.94
CA GLU A 335 -9.86 -19.23 -10.86
C GLU A 335 -9.97 -18.05 -11.85
N VAL A 336 -9.86 -16.82 -11.36
CA VAL A 336 -9.84 -15.62 -12.20
C VAL A 336 -8.43 -15.04 -12.19
N GLN A 337 -7.87 -14.74 -13.37
CA GLN A 337 -6.59 -14.04 -13.48
C GLN A 337 -6.78 -12.54 -13.26
N TYR A 338 -6.08 -11.99 -12.28
CA TYR A 338 -6.10 -10.57 -11.96
C TYR A 338 -4.75 -10.13 -11.36
N ILE A 339 -4.51 -8.84 -11.36
CA ILE A 339 -3.39 -8.22 -10.64
C ILE A 339 -3.84 -8.06 -9.20
N GLN A 340 -3.21 -8.78 -8.29
CA GLN A 340 -3.53 -8.67 -6.87
C GLN A 340 -2.90 -7.38 -6.29
N LEU A 341 -3.73 -6.51 -5.74
CA LEU A 341 -3.30 -5.31 -5.03
C LEU A 341 -3.34 -5.55 -3.53
N GLY A 342 -2.36 -5.01 -2.81
CA GLY A 342 -2.32 -5.02 -1.36
C GLY A 342 -3.05 -3.84 -0.71
N GLU A 343 -2.98 -3.78 0.61
CA GLU A 343 -3.64 -2.74 1.43
C GLU A 343 -2.81 -1.45 1.49
N ASN A 344 -1.50 -1.55 1.38
CA ASN A 344 -0.61 -0.40 1.42
C ASN A 344 -0.53 0.27 0.04
N MET A 345 -0.97 1.53 -0.03
CA MET A 345 -1.00 2.33 -1.25
C MET A 345 0.36 2.39 -1.96
N GLU A 346 1.44 2.60 -1.20
CA GLU A 346 2.78 2.84 -1.73
C GLU A 346 3.62 1.55 -1.90
N ALA A 347 3.34 0.50 -1.12
CA ALA A 347 4.12 -0.73 -1.19
C ALA A 347 3.58 -1.74 -2.20
N ASN A 348 2.26 -1.96 -2.23
CA ASN A 348 1.64 -3.00 -3.05
C ASN A 348 0.23 -2.64 -3.55
N GLY A 349 -0.16 -1.40 -3.38
CA GLY A 349 -1.43 -0.84 -3.87
C GLY A 349 -1.30 -0.25 -5.28
N PRO A 350 -2.32 0.51 -5.72
CA PRO A 350 -2.35 1.08 -7.07
C PRO A 350 -1.46 2.33 -7.26
N HIS A 351 -0.85 2.87 -6.22
CA HIS A 351 -0.02 4.08 -6.25
C HIS A 351 -0.70 5.26 -6.95
N PHE A 352 -1.85 5.67 -6.46
CA PHE A 352 -2.54 6.86 -6.94
C PHE A 352 -1.86 8.15 -6.46
N ALA A 353 -1.88 9.19 -7.28
CA ALA A 353 -1.19 10.44 -7.03
C ALA A 353 -1.67 11.17 -5.76
N ASN A 354 -2.98 11.29 -5.55
CA ASN A 354 -3.55 11.90 -4.34
C ASN A 354 -5.03 11.51 -4.12
N PRO A 355 -5.30 10.28 -3.72
CA PRO A 355 -6.68 9.78 -3.58
C PRO A 355 -7.50 10.51 -2.51
N GLU A 356 -6.86 11.09 -1.49
CA GLU A 356 -7.51 11.91 -0.47
C GLU A 356 -8.13 13.20 -1.04
N LYS A 357 -7.56 13.71 -2.13
CA LYS A 357 -8.08 14.85 -2.87
C LYS A 357 -8.89 14.45 -4.12
N GLY A 358 -9.14 13.16 -4.30
CA GLY A 358 -9.87 12.62 -5.46
C GLY A 358 -9.06 12.56 -6.75
N ASP A 359 -7.72 12.58 -6.66
CA ASP A 359 -6.83 12.37 -7.79
C ASP A 359 -6.37 10.91 -7.81
N TYR A 360 -6.97 10.15 -8.70
CA TYR A 360 -6.71 8.73 -8.92
C TYR A 360 -5.88 8.47 -10.18
N THR A 361 -5.14 9.46 -10.67
CA THR A 361 -4.09 9.23 -11.67
C THR A 361 -2.97 8.40 -11.07
N LEU A 362 -2.33 7.55 -11.88
CA LEU A 362 -1.29 6.67 -11.41
C LEU A 362 0.04 7.42 -11.24
N LEU A 363 0.83 7.02 -10.26
CA LEU A 363 2.23 7.37 -10.15
C LEU A 363 3.08 6.39 -10.98
N MET A 364 4.29 6.81 -11.30
CA MET A 364 5.27 6.02 -12.04
C MET A 364 5.64 4.69 -11.33
N SER A 365 5.65 4.70 -10.00
CA SER A 365 5.87 3.51 -9.18
C SER A 365 4.68 2.55 -9.14
N SER A 366 3.60 2.85 -9.87
CA SER A 366 2.42 2.00 -9.85
C SER A 366 2.69 0.63 -10.46
N VAL A 367 2.27 -0.41 -9.75
CA VAL A 367 2.27 -1.79 -10.27
C VAL A 367 1.33 -2.00 -11.46
N LEU A 368 0.52 -0.98 -11.79
CA LEU A 368 -0.48 -1.03 -12.86
C LEU A 368 0.03 -0.55 -14.22
N LEU A 369 1.26 0.01 -14.27
CA LEU A 369 1.85 0.49 -15.51
C LEU A 369 1.89 -0.61 -16.56
N ASP A 370 1.30 -0.35 -17.75
CA ASP A 370 1.28 -1.26 -18.90
C ASP A 370 0.74 -2.68 -18.58
N LYS A 371 -0.04 -2.84 -17.51
CA LYS A 371 -0.53 -4.16 -17.08
C LYS A 371 -1.93 -4.50 -17.57
N GLY A 372 -2.62 -3.57 -18.18
CA GLY A 372 -3.90 -3.84 -18.82
C GLY A 372 -3.73 -4.67 -20.10
N VAL A 373 -4.81 -5.29 -20.52
CA VAL A 373 -4.84 -6.07 -21.75
C VAL A 373 -4.99 -5.13 -22.94
N LYS A 374 -3.97 -5.10 -23.80
CA LYS A 374 -4.05 -4.41 -25.08
C LYS A 374 -5.04 -5.16 -25.96
N GLN A 375 -6.05 -4.46 -26.39
CA GLN A 375 -7.06 -5.04 -27.26
C GLN A 375 -6.86 -4.49 -28.67
N ASP A 376 -6.52 -5.35 -29.60
CA ASP A 376 -6.37 -5.02 -31.01
C ASP A 376 -7.71 -4.71 -31.72
N ASP A 377 -8.82 -4.93 -31.00
CA ASP A 377 -10.17 -4.75 -31.53
C ASP A 377 -10.80 -3.44 -31.08
N SER A 378 -11.26 -2.67 -32.05
CA SER A 378 -12.01 -1.42 -31.90
C SER A 378 -13.25 -1.48 -30.97
N LYS A 379 -13.61 -2.66 -30.50
CA LYS A 379 -14.79 -2.91 -29.65
C LYS A 379 -14.63 -2.39 -28.22
N TYR A 380 -13.41 -2.30 -27.69
CA TYR A 380 -13.16 -1.98 -26.27
C TYR A 380 -12.23 -0.79 -26.05
N VAL A 381 -11.66 -0.21 -27.09
CA VAL A 381 -10.73 0.91 -26.98
C VAL A 381 -11.48 2.22 -27.03
N VAL A 382 -11.70 2.83 -25.88
CA VAL A 382 -11.98 4.26 -25.80
C VAL A 382 -10.69 4.98 -26.23
N LYS A 383 -10.74 5.88 -27.18
CA LYS A 383 -9.54 6.54 -27.75
C LYS A 383 -8.75 7.38 -26.75
N SER A 384 -9.42 7.83 -25.69
CA SER A 384 -8.80 8.62 -24.62
C SER A 384 -9.23 8.14 -23.24
N ASP A 385 -8.39 8.38 -22.26
CA ASP A 385 -8.68 8.18 -20.85
C ASP A 385 -9.66 9.25 -20.30
N LEU A 386 -10.02 9.15 -19.03
CA LEU A 386 -10.95 10.09 -18.38
C LEU A 386 -10.40 11.53 -18.30
N ALA A 387 -9.08 11.72 -18.41
CA ALA A 387 -8.41 13.03 -18.47
C ALA A 387 -8.22 13.54 -19.91
N GLY A 388 -8.66 12.79 -20.93
CA GLY A 388 -8.53 13.14 -22.33
C GLY A 388 -7.19 12.77 -22.97
N LYS A 389 -6.31 11.99 -22.26
CA LYS A 389 -5.05 11.48 -22.79
C LYS A 389 -5.32 10.27 -23.67
N ALA A 390 -4.44 10.04 -24.66
CA ALA A 390 -4.56 8.83 -25.48
C ALA A 390 -4.48 7.57 -24.62
N ARG A 391 -5.31 6.57 -24.95
CA ARG A 391 -5.45 5.35 -24.15
C ARG A 391 -4.24 4.42 -24.19
N VAL A 392 -3.47 4.43 -25.26
CA VAL A 392 -2.23 3.66 -25.36
C VAL A 392 -1.08 4.65 -25.48
N GLN A 393 -0.29 4.78 -24.44
CA GLN A 393 0.87 5.67 -24.40
C GLN A 393 2.18 4.93 -24.12
N GLY A 394 2.12 3.73 -23.51
CA GLY A 394 3.24 2.85 -23.24
C GLY A 394 3.22 1.59 -24.11
N LEU A 395 3.62 0.47 -23.53
CA LEU A 395 3.62 -0.85 -24.18
C LEU A 395 2.21 -1.46 -24.25
N SER A 396 1.34 -1.08 -23.29
CA SER A 396 -0.05 -1.52 -23.18
C SER A 396 -0.90 -0.39 -22.61
N VAL A 397 -2.14 -0.68 -22.19
CA VAL A 397 -2.99 0.23 -21.44
C VAL A 397 -2.80 0.02 -19.94
N GLU A 398 -3.04 1.04 -19.14
CA GLU A 398 -3.19 0.85 -17.70
C GLU A 398 -4.60 0.36 -17.36
N PRO A 399 -4.74 -0.55 -16.38
CA PRO A 399 -6.04 -0.82 -15.77
C PRO A 399 -6.63 0.44 -15.14
N GLY A 400 -7.94 0.63 -15.25
CA GLY A 400 -8.64 1.79 -14.73
C GLY A 400 -8.93 2.86 -15.78
N CYS A 401 -9.40 4.02 -15.30
CA CYS A 401 -9.89 5.09 -16.17
C CYS A 401 -8.86 6.16 -16.55
N TYR A 402 -7.61 6.02 -16.08
CA TYR A 402 -6.53 6.98 -16.34
C TYR A 402 -5.31 6.31 -16.95
N GLU A 403 -4.69 6.99 -17.88
CA GLU A 403 -3.41 6.64 -18.49
C GLU A 403 -2.32 7.60 -18.03
N LEU A 404 -1.10 7.08 -17.88
CA LEU A 404 0.08 7.91 -17.69
C LEU A 404 0.54 8.45 -19.04
N ALA A 405 0.69 9.76 -19.14
CA ALA A 405 1.35 10.35 -20.29
C ALA A 405 2.84 10.08 -20.18
N THR A 406 3.45 9.48 -21.21
CA THR A 406 4.88 9.18 -21.26
C THR A 406 5.59 9.99 -22.31
N VAL A 407 6.86 10.35 -22.03
CA VAL A 407 7.78 10.99 -22.95
C VAL A 407 9.10 10.26 -22.84
N ASN A 408 9.66 9.80 -23.96
CA ASN A 408 10.91 9.07 -24.00
C ASN A 408 12.08 10.01 -24.38
N VAL A 409 13.10 10.04 -23.54
CA VAL A 409 14.34 10.80 -23.75
C VAL A 409 15.49 9.84 -23.98
N ARG A 410 16.10 9.92 -25.16
CA ARG A 410 17.23 9.07 -25.54
C ARG A 410 18.56 9.66 -25.11
N ALA A 411 19.48 8.79 -24.76
CA ALA A 411 20.85 9.18 -24.52
C ALA A 411 21.54 9.63 -25.82
N ASN A 412 22.47 10.57 -25.70
CA ASN A 412 23.40 10.91 -26.79
C ASN A 412 24.82 10.55 -26.33
N VAL A 413 25.32 9.41 -26.80
CA VAL A 413 26.63 8.89 -26.39
C VAL A 413 27.79 9.75 -26.85
N GLU A 414 27.61 10.57 -27.91
CA GLU A 414 28.62 11.46 -28.44
C GLU A 414 28.64 12.84 -27.78
N ASP A 415 27.48 13.30 -27.23
CA ASP A 415 27.34 14.60 -26.60
C ASP A 415 26.42 14.53 -25.37
N ALA A 416 27.01 14.29 -24.21
CA ALA A 416 26.28 14.22 -22.93
C ALA A 416 25.63 15.56 -22.53
N THR A 417 26.17 16.71 -23.00
CA THR A 417 25.60 18.03 -22.74
C THR A 417 24.33 18.24 -23.56
N ALA A 418 24.35 17.83 -24.83
CA ALA A 418 23.13 17.83 -25.65
C ALA A 418 22.07 16.89 -25.09
N ALA A 419 22.45 15.69 -24.58
CA ALA A 419 21.54 14.79 -23.90
C ALA A 419 20.94 15.40 -22.64
N GLY A 420 21.76 16.06 -21.82
CA GLY A 420 21.29 16.76 -20.61
C GLY A 420 20.31 17.90 -20.93
N LYS A 421 20.59 18.67 -21.99
CA LYS A 421 19.65 19.70 -22.45
C LYS A 421 18.34 19.08 -22.96
N ALA A 422 18.39 18.01 -23.72
CA ALA A 422 17.18 17.33 -24.21
C ALA A 422 16.31 16.77 -23.08
N LEU A 423 16.92 16.25 -22.02
CA LEU A 423 16.21 15.83 -20.81
C LEU A 423 15.50 17.01 -20.14
N GLN A 424 16.21 18.13 -19.90
CA GLN A 424 15.58 19.29 -19.27
C GLN A 424 14.47 19.87 -20.14
N ASP A 425 14.69 20.01 -21.45
CA ASP A 425 13.68 20.51 -22.39
C ASP A 425 12.40 19.60 -22.36
N ALA A 426 12.57 18.27 -22.27
CA ALA A 426 11.46 17.34 -22.17
C ALA A 426 10.69 17.50 -20.85
N VAL A 427 11.40 17.64 -19.73
CA VAL A 427 10.80 17.92 -18.43
C VAL A 427 10.04 19.26 -18.44
N ASP A 428 10.62 20.29 -19.02
CA ASP A 428 10.02 21.62 -19.09
C ASP A 428 8.78 21.65 -20.00
N ALA A 429 8.78 20.87 -21.07
CA ALA A 429 7.63 20.75 -21.98
C ALA A 429 6.50 19.86 -21.40
N ALA A 430 6.82 18.89 -20.56
CA ALA A 430 5.87 17.93 -20.03
C ALA A 430 4.76 18.60 -19.20
N ALA A 431 3.52 18.15 -19.33
CA ALA A 431 2.41 18.55 -18.47
C ALA A 431 2.49 17.81 -17.11
N ALA A 432 1.88 18.37 -16.07
CA ALA A 432 1.73 17.66 -14.81
C ALA A 432 0.97 16.32 -15.02
N GLY A 433 1.44 15.26 -14.35
CA GLY A 433 0.96 13.90 -14.56
C GLY A 433 1.62 13.17 -15.75
N THR A 434 2.70 13.73 -16.33
CA THR A 434 3.51 13.06 -17.34
C THR A 434 4.68 12.32 -16.69
N VAL A 435 5.01 11.15 -17.22
CA VAL A 435 6.25 10.43 -16.90
C VAL A 435 7.26 10.60 -18.04
N VAL A 436 8.47 11.00 -17.71
CA VAL A 436 9.60 11.09 -18.63
C VAL A 436 10.49 9.88 -18.43
N PHE A 437 10.52 8.96 -19.38
CA PHE A 437 11.44 7.82 -19.39
C PHE A 437 12.78 8.24 -19.97
N VAL A 438 13.87 7.92 -19.28
CA VAL A 438 15.22 8.34 -19.63
C VAL A 438 16.10 7.12 -19.90
N GLU A 439 16.59 7.00 -21.13
CA GLU A 439 17.47 5.91 -21.55
C GLU A 439 18.76 5.91 -20.72
N ALA A 440 19.33 4.72 -20.48
CA ALA A 440 20.62 4.56 -19.84
C ALA A 440 21.71 5.32 -20.59
N GLY A 441 22.50 6.12 -19.86
CA GLY A 441 23.55 6.97 -20.45
C GLY A 441 23.86 8.17 -19.58
N THR A 442 24.76 9.05 -20.05
CA THR A 442 25.17 10.24 -19.31
C THR A 442 24.48 11.50 -19.83
N TYR A 443 23.91 12.25 -18.91
CA TYR A 443 23.20 13.52 -19.10
C TYR A 443 23.96 14.59 -18.32
N GLN A 444 24.72 15.44 -19.03
CA GLN A 444 25.54 16.44 -18.38
C GLN A 444 24.78 17.77 -18.24
N GLY A 445 24.69 18.31 -17.03
CA GLY A 445 24.02 19.59 -16.76
C GLY A 445 23.56 19.77 -15.34
N ASN A 446 22.79 20.84 -15.13
CA ASN A 446 22.09 21.13 -13.90
C ASN A 446 20.59 21.04 -14.19
N PHE A 447 19.88 20.21 -13.44
CA PHE A 447 18.49 19.86 -13.72
C PHE A 447 17.56 20.49 -12.71
N THR A 448 16.38 20.89 -13.17
CA THR A 448 15.32 21.43 -12.32
C THR A 448 14.08 20.55 -12.42
N MET A 449 13.58 20.11 -11.26
CA MET A 449 12.33 19.37 -11.18
C MET A 449 11.15 20.25 -11.60
N LYS A 450 10.16 19.66 -12.22
CA LYS A 450 8.90 20.34 -12.57
C LYS A 450 7.73 19.71 -11.84
N GLU A 451 6.93 20.55 -11.18
CA GLU A 451 5.79 20.09 -10.37
C GLU A 451 4.87 19.14 -11.12
N GLY A 452 4.64 17.94 -10.55
CA GLY A 452 3.78 16.91 -11.09
C GLY A 452 4.36 16.14 -12.29
N VAL A 453 5.61 16.41 -12.71
CA VAL A 453 6.31 15.62 -13.73
C VAL A 453 7.20 14.60 -13.05
N GLN A 454 6.99 13.33 -13.34
CA GLN A 454 7.80 12.24 -12.84
C GLN A 454 8.88 11.89 -13.86
N VAL A 455 10.08 11.51 -13.40
CA VAL A 455 11.20 11.19 -14.28
C VAL A 455 11.83 9.88 -13.85
N SER A 456 11.92 8.90 -14.76
CA SER A 456 12.40 7.55 -14.49
C SER A 456 13.61 7.24 -15.37
N GLY A 457 14.74 6.94 -14.76
CA GLY A 457 16.01 6.62 -15.43
C GLY A 457 16.25 5.14 -15.59
N GLY A 458 17.38 4.80 -16.24
CA GLY A 458 17.90 3.43 -16.36
C GLY A 458 17.28 2.59 -17.47
N TRP A 459 16.47 3.16 -18.35
CA TRP A 459 15.78 2.43 -19.41
C TRP A 459 16.73 2.01 -20.53
N ASN A 460 16.51 0.81 -21.10
CA ASN A 460 17.18 0.38 -22.34
C ASN A 460 16.66 1.22 -23.53
N SER A 461 17.28 1.05 -24.71
CA SER A 461 16.92 1.81 -25.93
C SER A 461 15.47 1.63 -26.38
N ASP A 462 14.83 0.54 -26.03
CA ASP A 462 13.44 0.26 -26.39
C ASP A 462 12.43 0.63 -25.29
N PHE A 463 12.91 1.13 -24.14
CA PHE A 463 12.13 1.50 -22.96
C PHE A 463 11.28 0.34 -22.41
N THR A 464 11.82 -0.88 -22.46
CA THR A 464 11.14 -2.10 -21.99
C THR A 464 11.72 -2.68 -20.71
N GLU A 465 12.98 -2.35 -20.39
CA GLU A 465 13.69 -2.86 -19.21
C GLU A 465 14.50 -1.75 -18.58
N GLN A 466 14.60 -1.78 -17.24
CA GLN A 466 15.42 -0.86 -16.46
C GLN A 466 16.67 -1.55 -15.91
N THR A 467 17.76 -0.79 -15.88
CA THR A 467 18.98 -1.13 -15.13
C THR A 467 19.17 -0.08 -14.04
N ASP A 468 19.42 -0.53 -12.82
CA ASP A 468 19.58 0.36 -11.68
C ASP A 468 20.73 1.35 -11.91
N TYR A 469 20.42 2.63 -11.68
CA TYR A 469 21.38 3.75 -11.73
C TYR A 469 22.06 3.98 -13.06
N ALA A 470 21.61 3.36 -14.15
CA ALA A 470 22.28 3.42 -15.46
C ALA A 470 22.10 4.77 -16.20
N SER A 471 21.11 5.58 -15.84
CA SER A 471 21.01 6.97 -16.30
C SER A 471 21.75 7.88 -15.32
N VAL A 472 22.76 8.59 -15.81
CA VAL A 472 23.68 9.40 -14.98
C VAL A 472 23.44 10.88 -15.21
N LEU A 473 23.02 11.59 -14.17
CA LEU A 473 22.95 13.05 -14.12
C LEU A 473 24.27 13.57 -13.58
N ASP A 474 25.04 14.28 -14.40
CA ASP A 474 26.38 14.74 -14.06
C ASP A 474 26.52 16.25 -14.19
N ALA A 475 26.75 16.94 -13.07
CA ALA A 475 26.97 18.39 -13.11
C ALA A 475 28.39 18.77 -13.55
N ASN A 476 29.31 17.83 -13.77
CA ASN A 476 30.70 18.09 -14.17
C ASN A 476 31.39 19.17 -13.27
N ALA A 477 31.18 19.07 -11.98
CA ALA A 477 31.68 20.02 -10.97
C ALA A 477 31.20 21.48 -11.16
N ASN A 478 30.07 21.70 -11.82
CA ASN A 478 29.48 23.00 -12.07
C ASN A 478 28.10 23.16 -11.42
N GLY A 479 28.03 23.54 -10.17
CA GLY A 479 26.76 23.78 -9.46
C GLY A 479 26.09 22.54 -8.89
N ARG A 480 24.83 22.64 -8.59
CA ARG A 480 23.98 21.55 -8.09
C ARG A 480 23.50 20.69 -9.25
N VAL A 481 23.40 19.36 -9.04
CA VAL A 481 22.95 18.45 -10.10
C VAL A 481 21.45 18.54 -10.33
N LEU A 482 20.64 18.36 -9.25
CA LEU A 482 19.17 18.34 -9.33
C LEU A 482 18.57 19.29 -8.30
N ASN A 483 17.65 20.14 -8.74
CA ASN A 483 17.06 21.20 -7.93
C ASN A 483 15.54 21.23 -7.99
N GLN A 484 14.89 21.32 -6.83
CA GLN A 484 13.51 21.78 -6.71
C GLN A 484 13.55 23.24 -6.26
N ASP A 485 13.01 24.14 -7.06
CA ASP A 485 13.13 25.61 -6.86
C ASP A 485 12.18 26.15 -5.79
N LYS A 486 11.04 25.51 -5.56
CA LYS A 486 9.98 25.93 -4.64
C LYS A 486 9.22 24.74 -4.07
N ASP A 487 8.38 25.00 -3.07
CA ASP A 487 7.42 24.00 -2.56
C ASP A 487 6.37 23.65 -3.62
N TYR A 488 6.12 22.37 -3.78
CA TYR A 488 5.09 21.85 -4.68
C TYR A 488 3.82 21.47 -3.93
N THR A 489 2.72 21.39 -4.65
CA THR A 489 1.41 20.91 -4.17
C THR A 489 1.13 19.49 -4.64
N THR A 490 1.82 19.06 -5.68
CA THR A 490 1.69 17.73 -6.31
C THR A 490 3.01 16.98 -6.17
N LEU A 491 2.95 15.71 -5.80
CA LEU A 491 4.13 14.86 -5.66
C LEU A 491 4.90 14.79 -6.99
N THR A 492 6.23 14.98 -6.89
CA THR A 492 7.15 15.01 -8.02
C THR A 492 8.31 14.10 -7.70
N VAL A 493 8.51 13.04 -8.49
CA VAL A 493 9.49 11.99 -8.25
C VAL A 493 10.51 11.93 -9.37
N TRP A 494 11.80 11.85 -8.99
CA TRP A 494 12.88 11.43 -9.87
C TRP A 494 13.46 10.12 -9.36
N GLU A 495 13.47 9.08 -10.18
CA GLU A 495 13.87 7.74 -9.74
C GLU A 495 14.92 7.10 -10.63
N ASN A 496 15.67 6.17 -10.03
CA ASN A 496 16.61 5.27 -10.70
C ASN A 496 17.73 5.97 -11.48
N PHE A 497 18.30 7.02 -10.85
CA PHE A 497 19.44 7.77 -11.40
C PHE A 497 20.72 7.61 -10.59
N THR A 498 21.88 7.68 -11.26
CA THR A 498 23.09 8.16 -10.63
C THR A 498 23.11 9.68 -10.70
N ILE A 499 23.28 10.36 -9.55
CA ILE A 499 23.30 11.84 -9.41
C ILE A 499 24.67 12.23 -8.87
N GLN A 500 25.54 12.81 -9.70
CA GLN A 500 26.94 12.93 -9.35
C GLN A 500 27.62 14.25 -9.73
N ASN A 501 28.80 14.45 -9.12
CA ASN A 501 29.74 15.52 -9.44
C ASN A 501 29.17 16.94 -9.30
N GLY A 502 28.14 17.11 -8.46
CA GLY A 502 27.66 18.44 -8.04
C GLY A 502 28.72 19.15 -7.20
N LYS A 503 28.99 20.43 -7.47
CA LYS A 503 29.96 21.21 -6.70
C LYS A 503 29.47 22.62 -6.40
N LEU A 504 29.33 22.93 -5.12
CA LEU A 504 29.01 24.24 -4.61
C LEU A 504 30.19 24.77 -3.77
N THR A 505 30.78 25.90 -4.17
CA THR A 505 31.91 26.55 -3.49
C THR A 505 31.54 27.88 -2.87
N ALA A 506 30.30 28.34 -3.10
CA ALA A 506 29.73 29.53 -2.51
C ALA A 506 28.42 29.20 -1.80
N LYS A 507 27.97 30.09 -0.93
CA LYS A 507 26.69 29.93 -0.25
C LYS A 507 25.56 29.90 -1.30
N ALA A 508 24.88 28.75 -1.42
CA ALA A 508 23.64 28.67 -2.20
C ALA A 508 22.53 29.49 -1.54
N ALA A 509 21.64 30.09 -2.32
CA ALA A 509 20.56 30.94 -1.81
C ALA A 509 19.67 30.20 -0.78
N ASP A 510 19.45 28.90 -1.00
CA ASP A 510 18.67 28.01 -0.13
C ASP A 510 19.53 27.22 0.87
N ASN A 511 20.85 27.27 0.76
CA ASN A 511 21.80 26.51 1.57
C ASN A 511 21.60 24.99 1.58
N LEU A 512 21.02 24.43 0.50
CA LEU A 512 20.74 22.98 0.34
C LEU A 512 21.75 22.28 -0.58
N GLY A 513 21.73 20.98 -0.58
CA GLY A 513 22.61 19.99 -1.19
C GLY A 513 23.27 20.31 -2.52
N ALA A 514 24.51 19.83 -2.72
CA ALA A 514 25.23 19.95 -3.99
C ALA A 514 24.75 18.90 -5.01
N GLY A 515 24.40 17.70 -4.56
CA GLY A 515 23.79 16.70 -5.42
C GLY A 515 22.34 17.06 -5.70
N VAL A 516 21.50 17.03 -4.68
CA VAL A 516 20.06 17.21 -4.79
C VAL A 516 19.56 18.21 -3.76
N ALA A 517 18.71 19.14 -4.19
CA ALA A 517 17.88 19.94 -3.29
C ALA A 517 16.41 19.65 -3.52
N VAL A 518 15.72 19.16 -2.51
CA VAL A 518 14.28 18.94 -2.54
C VAL A 518 13.57 19.68 -1.43
N ARG A 519 12.31 19.96 -1.65
CA ARG A 519 11.40 20.66 -0.78
C ARG A 519 10.09 19.87 -0.64
N LYS A 520 9.04 20.51 -0.12
CA LYS A 520 7.72 19.90 0.00
C LYS A 520 7.27 19.26 -1.32
N GLN A 521 6.78 18.00 -1.23
CA GLN A 521 6.28 17.20 -2.36
C GLN A 521 7.31 16.90 -3.46
N GLY A 522 8.61 17.09 -3.22
CA GLY A 522 9.69 16.60 -4.06
C GLY A 522 10.33 15.36 -3.45
N ARG A 523 10.65 14.35 -4.25
CA ARG A 523 11.20 13.08 -3.79
C ARG A 523 12.18 12.50 -4.80
N ILE A 524 13.23 11.86 -4.31
CA ILE A 524 14.05 10.93 -5.10
C ILE A 524 13.82 9.50 -4.62
N LEU A 525 13.80 8.56 -5.55
CA LEU A 525 13.52 7.16 -5.30
C LEU A 525 14.56 6.28 -6.00
N ASN A 526 15.08 5.27 -5.31
CA ASN A 526 16.08 4.33 -5.87
C ASN A 526 17.21 5.04 -6.64
N CYS A 527 17.85 6.05 -6.04
CA CYS A 527 18.91 6.81 -6.67
C CYS A 527 20.27 6.59 -6.00
N LEU A 528 21.34 6.58 -6.80
CA LEU A 528 22.72 6.64 -6.34
C LEU A 528 23.21 8.09 -6.38
N VAL A 529 23.30 8.75 -5.21
CA VAL A 529 23.76 10.13 -5.09
C VAL A 529 25.21 10.12 -4.62
N GLN A 530 26.16 10.43 -5.51
CA GLN A 530 27.58 10.26 -5.19
C GLN A 530 28.48 11.40 -5.64
N ASN A 531 29.65 11.50 -4.96
CA ASN A 531 30.74 12.43 -5.33
C ASN A 531 30.29 13.91 -5.41
N ASN A 532 29.28 14.30 -4.64
CA ASN A 532 28.80 15.68 -4.61
C ASN A 532 29.45 16.44 -3.47
N THR A 533 29.89 17.66 -3.73
CA THR A 533 30.66 18.48 -2.80
C THR A 533 30.01 19.83 -2.57
N TYR A 534 29.67 20.11 -1.31
CA TYR A 534 29.29 21.43 -0.85
C TYR A 534 30.38 21.95 0.12
N ASP A 535 31.39 22.59 -0.41
CA ASP A 535 32.55 23.09 0.34
C ASP A 535 32.61 24.63 0.33
N TYR A 536 31.89 25.21 1.28
CA TYR A 536 31.88 26.63 1.53
C TYR A 536 32.45 26.91 2.93
N THR A 537 33.64 27.50 3.01
CA THR A 537 34.43 27.60 4.24
C THR A 537 33.88 28.62 5.25
N GLU A 538 33.10 29.62 4.81
CA GLU A 538 32.58 30.70 5.66
C GLU A 538 31.13 30.44 6.15
N GLY A 539 30.54 29.28 5.89
CA GLY A 539 29.15 29.01 6.24
C GLY A 539 28.82 27.58 6.60
N ASN A 540 27.57 27.34 6.93
CA ASN A 540 27.02 26.03 7.16
C ASN A 540 26.47 25.46 5.84
N CYS A 541 27.21 24.54 5.23
CA CYS A 541 26.74 23.80 4.04
C CYS A 541 25.89 22.62 4.48
N MET A 542 24.69 22.47 3.97
CA MET A 542 23.72 21.49 4.45
C MET A 542 23.41 20.43 3.39
N GLY A 543 23.91 19.20 3.62
CA GLY A 543 23.74 18.04 2.76
C GLY A 543 24.67 18.05 1.53
N GLY A 544 25.71 17.22 1.51
CA GLY A 544 26.57 17.08 0.33
C GLY A 544 25.82 16.41 -0.82
N GLY A 545 25.24 15.25 -0.56
CA GLY A 545 24.39 14.54 -1.48
C GLY A 545 23.00 15.14 -1.57
N LEU A 546 22.26 15.20 -0.46
CA LEU A 546 20.87 15.67 -0.40
C LEU A 546 20.69 16.77 0.65
N GLY A 547 20.10 17.88 0.26
CA GLY A 547 19.54 18.87 1.16
C GLY A 547 18.02 18.93 1.05
N HIS A 548 17.32 18.72 2.16
CA HIS A 548 15.86 18.82 2.19
C HIS A 548 15.39 19.88 3.17
N GLU A 549 14.46 20.72 2.73
CA GLU A 549 13.78 21.70 3.55
C GLU A 549 12.28 21.65 3.29
N SER A 550 11.48 21.34 4.29
CA SER A 550 10.02 21.37 4.23
C SER A 550 9.47 21.90 5.54
N GLY A 551 8.36 22.61 5.49
CA GLY A 551 7.56 22.95 6.66
C GLY A 551 6.82 21.76 7.28
N ASN A 552 6.69 20.66 6.54
CA ASN A 552 6.03 19.43 6.97
C ASN A 552 7.06 18.33 7.25
N ARG A 553 7.15 17.90 8.51
CA ARG A 553 8.09 16.86 8.96
C ARG A 553 7.77 15.46 8.40
N ASN A 554 6.57 15.26 7.87
CA ASN A 554 6.12 13.99 7.32
C ASN A 554 6.36 13.89 5.81
N ASP A 555 7.00 14.89 5.18
CA ASP A 555 7.32 14.82 3.76
C ASP A 555 8.46 13.82 3.53
N THR A 556 8.19 12.73 2.86
CA THR A 556 9.20 11.76 2.42
C THR A 556 10.00 12.36 1.28
N CYS A 557 11.32 12.51 1.45
CA CYS A 557 12.20 13.16 0.48
C CYS A 557 13.11 12.20 -0.28
N ALA A 558 13.46 11.05 0.30
CA ALA A 558 14.22 10.00 -0.37
C ALA A 558 13.81 8.63 0.14
N VAL A 559 13.70 7.66 -0.79
CA VAL A 559 13.38 6.26 -0.52
C VAL A 559 14.37 5.38 -1.28
N ASP A 560 14.89 4.35 -0.63
CA ASP A 560 15.80 3.33 -1.19
C ASP A 560 17.03 3.92 -1.93
N CYS A 561 17.53 5.07 -1.47
CA CYS A 561 18.63 5.77 -2.10
C CYS A 561 19.98 5.45 -1.45
N ILE A 562 21.03 5.45 -2.25
CA ILE A 562 22.41 5.30 -1.79
C ILE A 562 23.12 6.66 -1.86
N PHE A 563 23.60 7.15 -0.73
CA PHE A 563 24.40 8.38 -0.63
C PHE A 563 25.85 7.99 -0.36
N ARG A 564 26.75 8.23 -1.33
CA ARG A 564 28.13 7.76 -1.27
C ARG A 564 29.14 8.86 -1.61
N ASN A 565 30.26 8.92 -0.86
CA ASN A 565 31.38 9.83 -1.13
C ASN A 565 30.96 11.32 -1.25
N ASN A 566 29.93 11.77 -0.57
CA ASN A 566 29.49 13.17 -0.60
C ASN A 566 30.18 13.96 0.53
N LEU A 567 30.39 15.26 0.32
CA LEU A 567 31.07 16.16 1.24
C LEU A 567 30.23 17.39 1.57
N SER A 568 30.10 17.74 2.86
CA SER A 568 29.56 19.02 3.30
C SER A 568 30.00 19.41 4.71
N THR A 569 29.46 20.46 5.30
CA THR A 569 29.71 20.78 6.73
C THR A 569 28.70 20.09 7.65
N HIS A 570 27.45 19.88 7.21
CA HIS A 570 26.41 19.19 7.97
C HIS A 570 25.73 18.14 7.11
N GLY A 571 25.82 16.87 7.50
CA GLY A 571 25.29 15.74 6.74
C GLY A 571 26.03 15.54 5.42
N GLY A 572 27.18 14.83 5.43
CA GLY A 572 27.92 14.56 4.20
C GLY A 572 27.08 13.91 3.13
N GLY A 573 26.36 12.85 3.49
CA GLY A 573 25.37 12.22 2.65
C GLY A 573 24.10 13.06 2.51
N ALA A 574 23.42 13.35 3.62
CA ALA A 574 22.19 14.14 3.59
C ALA A 574 22.00 15.03 4.83
N ARG A 575 21.31 16.16 4.61
CA ARG A 575 20.68 16.96 5.66
C ARG A 575 19.18 17.03 5.40
N VAL A 576 18.36 16.61 6.37
CA VAL A 576 16.93 16.39 6.15
C VAL A 576 16.06 16.96 7.27
N ARG A 577 14.96 17.60 6.88
CA ARG A 577 13.84 18.02 7.73
C ARG A 577 12.54 17.24 7.47
N GLY A 578 12.58 16.22 6.67
CA GLY A 578 11.47 15.32 6.33
C GLY A 578 11.84 13.88 6.66
N VAL A 579 11.34 12.94 5.89
CA VAL A 579 11.46 11.51 6.09
C VAL A 579 12.38 10.88 5.06
N LEU A 580 13.25 9.99 5.54
CA LEU A 580 14.08 9.07 4.77
C LEU A 580 13.62 7.65 5.06
N VAL A 581 13.52 6.79 4.04
CA VAL A 581 13.15 5.38 4.18
C VAL A 581 14.11 4.51 3.37
N GLY A 582 14.60 3.42 3.93
CA GLY A 582 15.42 2.42 3.23
C GLY A 582 16.78 2.92 2.71
N CYS A 583 17.25 4.09 3.16
CA CYS A 583 18.42 4.73 2.56
C CYS A 583 19.76 4.23 3.14
N THR A 584 20.77 4.11 2.27
CA THR A 584 22.14 3.82 2.65
C THR A 584 23.03 5.06 2.57
N PHE A 585 23.77 5.35 3.65
CA PHE A 585 24.74 6.43 3.74
C PHE A 585 26.13 5.85 3.98
N GLU A 586 27.02 5.92 2.99
CA GLU A 586 28.33 5.33 3.11
C GLU A 586 29.46 6.21 2.59
N LYS A 587 30.59 6.20 3.27
CA LYS A 587 31.82 6.92 2.90
C LYS A 587 31.62 8.43 2.68
N ASN A 588 30.62 9.03 3.28
CA ASN A 588 30.40 10.47 3.24
C ASN A 588 31.26 11.20 4.28
N THR A 589 31.57 12.44 4.04
CA THR A 589 32.43 13.25 4.91
C THR A 589 31.74 14.57 5.28
N SER A 590 31.80 14.93 6.57
CA SER A 590 31.31 16.24 7.02
C SER A 590 32.10 16.78 8.21
N LYS A 591 31.69 17.97 8.70
CA LYS A 591 32.11 18.47 10.00
C LYS A 591 31.21 17.91 11.13
N ASN A 592 29.90 17.74 10.87
CA ASN A 592 28.92 17.18 11.81
C ASN A 592 27.94 16.27 11.07
N GLY A 593 27.71 15.06 11.59
CA GLY A 593 26.93 14.01 10.93
C GLY A 593 27.59 13.57 9.62
N GLY A 594 28.63 12.72 9.71
CA GLY A 594 29.38 12.26 8.54
C GLY A 594 28.47 11.71 7.45
N GLY A 595 27.59 10.80 7.82
CA GLY A 595 26.56 10.25 6.95
C GLY A 595 25.34 11.18 6.86
N LEU A 596 24.70 11.43 8.00
CA LEU A 596 23.37 12.03 8.07
C LEU A 596 23.28 13.12 9.13
N TYR A 597 22.64 14.23 8.78
CA TYR A 597 22.24 15.26 9.70
C TYR A 597 20.71 15.41 9.68
N LEU A 598 20.05 14.94 10.72
CA LEU A 598 18.61 15.11 10.91
C LEU A 598 18.35 16.42 11.64
N GLN A 599 17.56 17.30 11.07
CA GLN A 599 17.11 18.53 11.71
C GLN A 599 15.61 18.50 11.89
N ALA A 600 15.17 17.96 13.01
CA ALA A 600 13.76 17.66 13.27
C ALA A 600 13.13 16.76 12.17
N GLY A 601 13.91 15.84 11.61
CA GLY A 601 13.52 14.88 10.57
C GLY A 601 13.50 13.44 11.07
N ALA A 602 13.13 12.52 10.21
CA ALA A 602 13.04 11.10 10.50
C ALA A 602 13.84 10.24 9.51
N ALA A 603 14.39 9.14 10.00
CA ALA A 603 15.02 8.10 9.20
C ALA A 603 14.54 6.72 9.68
N TYR A 604 14.01 5.95 8.75
CA TYR A 604 13.49 4.60 8.97
C TYR A 604 14.24 3.61 8.07
N ASN A 605 14.52 2.43 8.58
CA ASN A 605 15.14 1.33 7.83
C ASN A 605 16.44 1.76 7.11
N CYS A 606 17.27 2.62 7.75
CA CYS A 606 18.45 3.18 7.12
C CYS A 606 19.74 2.48 7.55
N LEU A 607 20.68 2.33 6.60
CA LEU A 607 22.04 1.87 6.83
C LEU A 607 23.02 3.05 6.77
N VAL A 608 23.67 3.38 7.89
CA VAL A 608 24.66 4.46 7.98
C VAL A 608 26.03 3.87 8.32
N ARG A 609 26.91 3.75 7.31
CA ARG A 609 28.19 3.05 7.50
C ARG A 609 29.41 3.78 6.92
N ASP A 610 30.56 3.56 7.53
CA ASP A 610 31.86 3.99 7.03
C ASP A 610 31.96 5.49 6.74
N ASN A 611 31.12 6.32 7.39
CA ASN A 611 31.13 7.78 7.22
C ASN A 611 32.14 8.42 8.16
N TYR A 612 32.60 9.61 7.78
CA TYR A 612 33.63 10.35 8.50
C TYR A 612 33.18 11.76 8.88
N SER A 613 33.37 12.12 10.14
CA SER A 613 33.17 13.48 10.62
C SER A 613 34.47 14.11 11.14
N LYS A 614 34.81 15.30 10.67
CA LYS A 614 35.91 16.11 11.23
C LYS A 614 35.59 16.72 12.60
N GLY A 615 34.33 16.67 13.01
CA GLY A 615 33.88 17.15 14.32
C GLY A 615 33.02 16.08 15.00
N ASN A 616 31.75 16.35 15.23
CA ASN A 616 30.85 15.47 15.97
C ASN A 616 30.05 14.53 15.08
N ALA A 617 29.70 13.38 15.62
CA ALA A 617 28.87 12.33 15.02
C ALA A 617 29.41 11.84 13.65
N GLY A 618 30.13 10.74 13.66
CA GLY A 618 30.60 10.08 12.44
C GLY A 618 29.45 9.58 11.59
N GLY A 619 28.45 8.95 12.21
CA GLY A 619 27.25 8.43 11.55
C GLY A 619 26.16 9.47 11.44
N VAL A 620 25.40 9.67 12.53
CA VAL A 620 24.18 10.48 12.56
C VAL A 620 24.28 11.61 13.58
N ASP A 621 24.08 12.83 13.18
CA ASP A 621 23.89 13.97 14.08
C ASP A 621 22.42 14.45 13.99
N ALA A 622 21.67 14.20 15.04
CA ALA A 622 20.26 14.50 15.15
C ALA A 622 20.03 15.73 16.03
N PHE A 623 19.42 16.78 15.47
CA PHE A 623 19.17 18.05 16.13
C PHE A 623 17.69 18.41 16.12
N GLY A 624 17.12 18.62 17.27
CA GLY A 624 15.70 18.87 17.46
C GLY A 624 14.92 17.58 17.64
N ALA A 625 13.60 17.60 17.41
CA ALA A 625 12.74 16.42 17.48
C ALA A 625 12.97 15.48 16.29
N CYS A 626 13.87 14.53 16.46
CA CYS A 626 14.29 13.59 15.43
C CYS A 626 13.79 12.18 15.72
N ILE A 627 13.61 11.41 14.66
CA ILE A 627 13.21 10.01 14.74
C ILE A 627 14.26 9.17 13.99
N LEU A 628 14.82 8.17 14.66
CA LEU A 628 15.67 7.17 14.06
C LEU A 628 15.14 5.80 14.46
N VAL A 629 14.60 5.07 13.54
CA VAL A 629 13.92 3.80 13.81
C VAL A 629 14.45 2.72 12.88
N ASN A 630 14.60 1.51 13.42
CA ASN A 630 14.90 0.31 12.65
C ASN A 630 16.13 0.45 11.74
N SER A 631 17.19 1.10 12.27
CA SER A 631 18.37 1.51 11.48
C SER A 631 19.66 0.93 12.02
N ILE A 632 20.62 0.67 11.11
CA ILE A 632 21.97 0.21 11.45
C ILE A 632 22.96 1.38 11.28
N VAL A 633 23.69 1.71 12.34
CA VAL A 633 24.75 2.74 12.34
C VAL A 633 26.09 2.08 12.72
N VAL A 634 26.97 1.93 11.73
CA VAL A 634 28.14 1.05 11.91
C VAL A 634 29.41 1.60 11.28
N ASN A 635 30.55 1.36 11.92
CA ASN A 635 31.90 1.68 11.44
C ASN A 635 32.11 3.17 11.09
N ASN A 636 31.30 4.08 11.61
CA ASN A 636 31.47 5.50 11.36
C ASN A 636 32.55 6.08 12.28
N VAL A 637 33.24 7.10 11.81
CA VAL A 637 34.39 7.68 12.48
C VAL A 637 34.21 9.19 12.71
N ALA A 638 34.46 9.67 13.93
CA ALA A 638 34.53 11.09 14.23
C ALA A 638 35.90 11.48 14.80
N GLU A 639 36.44 12.62 14.38
CA GLU A 639 37.64 13.21 15.05
C GLU A 639 37.29 13.81 16.41
N GLY A 640 36.06 14.34 16.53
CA GLY A 640 35.53 14.95 17.74
C GLY A 640 34.94 13.97 18.73
N THR A 641 33.65 14.08 19.04
CA THR A 641 33.09 13.49 20.23
C THR A 641 32.28 12.21 20.06
N ILE A 642 31.76 11.83 18.91
CA ILE A 642 30.90 10.62 18.80
C ILE A 642 31.13 9.91 17.47
N GLY A 643 31.50 8.63 17.51
CA GLY A 643 31.62 7.81 16.30
C GLY A 643 30.27 7.51 15.67
N GLY A 644 29.28 7.09 16.47
CA GLY A 644 27.99 6.63 16.04
C GLY A 644 26.94 7.75 15.91
N VAL A 645 26.04 7.87 16.91
CA VAL A 645 24.85 8.73 16.89
C VAL A 645 24.91 9.80 17.98
N SER A 646 24.68 11.05 17.61
CA SER A 646 24.53 12.17 18.56
C SER A 646 23.13 12.74 18.45
N VAL A 647 22.37 12.74 19.54
CA VAL A 647 21.04 13.36 19.62
C VAL A 647 21.14 14.59 20.51
N ARG A 648 20.73 15.74 19.96
CA ARG A 648 20.81 17.05 20.65
C ARG A 648 19.47 17.78 20.55
N SER A 649 18.95 18.27 21.66
CA SER A 649 17.75 19.12 21.66
C SER A 649 18.11 20.60 21.78
N ASN A 650 17.23 21.45 21.27
CA ASN A 650 17.29 22.89 21.52
C ASN A 650 16.63 23.20 22.88
N ASN A 651 17.24 24.07 23.69
CA ASN A 651 16.67 24.53 24.98
C ASN A 651 15.32 25.26 24.86
N ARG A 652 14.76 25.37 23.66
CA ARG A 652 13.52 26.13 23.34
C ARG A 652 12.35 25.26 22.86
N GLU A 653 12.53 23.95 22.80
CA GLU A 653 11.49 23.07 22.28
C GLU A 653 10.43 22.79 23.34
N THR A 654 9.19 22.93 22.94
CA THR A 654 7.99 22.64 23.75
C THR A 654 7.84 21.14 23.98
N ALA A 655 7.07 20.75 24.96
CA ALA A 655 6.85 19.36 25.43
C ALA A 655 6.40 18.36 24.34
N ASP A 656 6.04 18.82 23.14
CA ASP A 656 5.47 17.99 22.07
C ASP A 656 6.50 17.48 21.02
N SER A 657 7.78 17.79 21.17
CA SER A 657 8.82 17.45 20.22
C SER A 657 9.72 16.34 20.75
N GLY A 658 9.26 15.08 20.66
CA GLY A 658 10.02 13.88 21.04
C GLY A 658 11.10 13.51 20.02
N SER A 659 12.30 13.09 20.51
CA SER A 659 13.28 12.37 19.68
C SER A 659 13.19 10.89 20.02
N ASP A 660 12.94 10.07 19.04
CA ASP A 660 12.78 8.63 19.20
C ASP A 660 13.99 7.90 18.57
N ILE A 661 14.61 7.00 19.34
CA ILE A 661 15.63 6.07 18.87
C ILE A 661 15.14 4.67 19.21
N ILE A 662 14.68 3.95 18.22
CA ILE A 662 13.93 2.71 18.43
C ILE A 662 14.44 1.62 17.49
N ASN A 663 14.60 0.41 17.99
CA ASN A 663 15.03 -0.76 17.21
C ASN A 663 16.31 -0.50 16.39
N CYS A 664 17.29 0.22 16.93
CA CYS A 664 18.51 0.56 16.19
C CYS A 664 19.68 -0.32 16.64
N THR A 665 20.57 -0.66 15.69
CA THR A 665 21.83 -1.37 15.94
C THR A 665 22.99 -0.40 15.71
N ILE A 666 23.68 0.03 16.79
CA ILE A 666 24.75 1.03 16.79
C ILE A 666 26.06 0.36 17.21
N VAL A 667 26.87 -0.05 16.25
CA VAL A 667 28.01 -0.93 16.52
C VAL A 667 29.28 -0.52 15.79
N GLY A 668 30.45 -0.79 16.38
CA GLY A 668 31.73 -0.63 15.73
C GLY A 668 32.15 0.80 15.37
N ASN A 669 31.44 1.82 15.82
CA ASN A 669 31.79 3.21 15.54
C ASN A 669 32.98 3.69 16.35
N ASN A 670 33.77 4.63 15.81
CA ASN A 670 35.03 5.05 16.44
C ASN A 670 35.11 6.59 16.59
N GLN A 671 35.38 7.01 17.80
CA GLN A 671 35.81 8.37 18.13
C GLN A 671 37.34 8.41 18.10
N LYS A 672 38.02 9.19 17.25
CA LYS A 672 39.47 9.24 17.15
C LYS A 672 40.16 9.86 18.36
N SER A 673 39.55 10.86 18.96
CA SER A 673 40.16 11.51 20.12
C SER A 673 39.90 10.75 21.42
N ALA A 674 40.92 10.52 22.23
CA ALA A 674 40.83 10.01 23.60
C ALA A 674 40.52 11.13 24.61
N GLY A 675 39.47 11.91 24.38
CA GLY A 675 39.10 13.00 25.28
C GLY A 675 38.55 12.55 26.64
N SER A 676 38.36 13.46 27.59
CA SER A 676 37.85 13.16 28.94
C SER A 676 36.39 12.71 28.99
N ALA A 677 35.66 12.83 27.88
CA ALA A 677 34.29 12.33 27.71
C ALA A 677 34.27 11.29 26.58
N VAL A 678 34.23 10.02 26.96
CA VAL A 678 34.32 8.89 26.03
C VAL A 678 32.93 8.28 25.86
N TRP A 679 32.20 8.77 24.91
CA TRP A 679 30.84 8.26 24.57
C TRP A 679 30.80 7.90 23.07
N CYS A 680 31.45 6.82 22.72
CA CYS A 680 31.75 6.52 21.31
C CYS A 680 30.60 5.98 20.48
N GLY A 681 29.59 5.32 21.09
CA GLY A 681 28.46 4.74 20.39
C GLY A 681 27.31 5.73 20.22
N LEU A 682 26.72 6.16 21.33
CA LEU A 682 25.51 6.98 21.34
C LEU A 682 25.60 8.08 22.39
N ARG A 683 25.21 9.28 22.02
CA ARG A 683 25.07 10.44 22.93
C ARG A 683 23.66 10.98 22.88
N LEU A 684 23.01 11.09 24.05
CA LEU A 684 21.67 11.59 24.24
C LEU A 684 21.70 12.88 25.07
N ASP A 685 21.75 14.02 24.42
CA ASP A 685 21.74 15.35 25.05
C ASP A 685 20.34 15.98 25.02
N VAL A 686 19.34 15.23 25.43
CA VAL A 686 17.95 15.68 25.45
C VAL A 686 17.53 15.97 26.89
N ARG A 687 17.02 17.15 27.17
CA ARG A 687 16.60 17.54 28.51
C ARG A 687 15.12 17.25 28.74
N ASN A 688 14.83 16.38 29.69
CA ASN A 688 13.54 16.11 30.36
C ASN A 688 12.28 16.26 29.49
N ASN A 689 12.13 15.39 28.50
CA ASN A 689 10.87 15.29 27.77
C ASN A 689 10.32 13.87 27.87
N PRO A 690 9.17 13.66 28.56
CA PRO A 690 8.58 12.34 28.74
C PRO A 690 8.03 11.70 27.45
N SER A 691 7.92 12.44 26.35
CA SER A 691 7.47 11.91 25.07
C SER A 691 8.58 11.24 24.25
N HIS A 692 9.84 11.33 24.69
CA HIS A 692 10.96 10.65 24.00
C HIS A 692 10.98 9.16 24.30
N ALA A 693 11.25 8.36 23.27
CA ALA A 693 11.40 6.92 23.38
C ALA A 693 12.85 6.49 23.02
N PHE A 694 13.43 5.67 23.89
CA PHE A 694 14.72 5.02 23.71
C PHE A 694 14.54 3.52 24.01
N VAL A 695 14.18 2.73 22.99
CA VAL A 695 13.61 1.39 23.17
C VAL A 695 14.18 0.41 22.15
N ASN A 696 14.44 -0.80 22.58
CA ASN A 696 14.89 -1.94 21.77
C ASN A 696 16.19 -1.72 21.00
N ASN A 697 17.11 -0.91 21.51
CA ASN A 697 18.36 -0.62 20.80
C ASN A 697 19.50 -1.55 21.25
N VAL A 698 20.43 -1.82 20.32
CA VAL A 698 21.68 -2.53 20.57
C VAL A 698 22.84 -1.56 20.37
N VAL A 699 23.66 -1.33 21.42
CA VAL A 699 24.84 -0.44 21.36
C VAL A 699 26.06 -1.23 21.84
N TRP A 700 26.93 -1.63 20.92
CA TRP A 700 28.04 -2.56 21.21
C TRP A 700 29.27 -2.30 20.38
N GLY A 701 30.47 -2.59 20.91
CA GLY A 701 31.74 -2.59 20.19
C GLY A 701 32.22 -1.22 19.72
N ASN A 702 31.62 -0.13 20.15
CA ASN A 702 32.08 1.21 19.78
C ASN A 702 33.36 1.58 20.54
N SER A 703 34.25 2.31 19.88
CA SER A 703 35.61 2.56 20.36
C SER A 703 35.99 4.04 20.46
N ALA A 704 36.95 4.37 21.35
CA ALA A 704 37.62 5.66 21.35
C ALA A 704 39.13 5.44 21.18
N ALA A 705 39.77 6.20 20.28
CA ALA A 705 41.17 6.00 19.90
C ALA A 705 41.48 4.54 19.50
N GLY A 706 40.55 3.82 18.93
CA GLY A 706 40.70 2.42 18.54
C GLY A 706 40.54 1.42 19.68
N VAL A 707 40.25 1.86 20.90
CA VAL A 707 40.03 0.98 22.07
C VAL A 707 38.54 0.91 22.37
N VAL A 708 37.97 -0.29 22.34
CA VAL A 708 36.55 -0.53 22.68
C VAL A 708 36.29 -0.06 24.12
N GLN A 709 35.23 0.68 24.31
CA GLN A 709 34.90 1.32 25.58
C GLN A 709 33.77 0.58 26.31
N ASN A 710 33.87 0.53 27.65
CA ASN A 710 32.77 0.02 28.47
C ASN A 710 31.61 1.00 28.67
N THR A 711 31.80 2.27 28.30
CA THR A 711 30.74 3.29 28.33
C THR A 711 30.28 3.58 26.92
N GLN A 712 29.22 2.90 26.47
CA GLN A 712 28.71 3.01 25.11
C GLN A 712 27.69 4.13 24.93
N LEU A 713 27.06 4.58 26.01
CA LEU A 713 26.02 5.62 26.05
C LEU A 713 26.45 6.78 26.92
N GLY A 714 26.26 7.99 26.44
CA GLY A 714 26.54 9.24 27.14
C GLY A 714 25.45 10.30 27.08
N GLY A 715 25.69 11.41 27.76
CA GLY A 715 24.72 12.54 27.82
C GLY A 715 23.75 12.43 28.98
N TYR A 716 22.48 12.73 28.72
CA TYR A 716 21.40 12.74 29.72
C TYR A 716 20.29 11.73 29.36
N PRO A 717 20.54 10.42 29.33
CA PRO A 717 19.53 9.43 28.96
C PRO A 717 18.32 9.43 29.91
N GLN A 718 18.48 9.94 31.14
CA GLN A 718 17.38 10.08 32.10
C GLN A 718 16.29 11.05 31.65
N GLY A 719 16.55 11.88 30.62
CA GLY A 719 15.57 12.77 30.01
C GLY A 719 14.50 12.09 29.16
N TYR A 720 14.70 10.82 28.80
CA TYR A 720 13.73 10.05 28.01
C TYR A 720 12.61 9.48 28.87
N GLY A 721 11.39 9.55 28.37
CA GLY A 721 10.21 9.00 29.08
C GLY A 721 10.20 7.46 29.09
N THR A 722 10.35 6.84 27.93
CA THR A 722 10.44 5.38 27.80
C THR A 722 11.88 4.97 27.51
N ARG A 723 12.46 4.07 28.36
CA ARG A 723 13.87 3.67 28.32
C ARG A 723 14.00 2.20 28.68
N THR A 724 13.45 1.32 27.88
CA THR A 724 13.36 -0.09 28.22
C THR A 724 13.79 -0.99 27.08
N ASN A 725 14.04 -2.26 27.39
CA ASN A 725 14.40 -3.28 26.43
C ASN A 725 15.57 -2.87 25.50
N ASN A 726 16.66 -2.34 26.08
CA ASN A 726 17.87 -2.01 25.33
C ASN A 726 18.99 -2.96 25.70
N ALA A 727 19.95 -3.20 24.84
CA ALA A 727 21.14 -4.00 25.09
C ALA A 727 22.41 -3.17 24.90
N PHE A 728 23.28 -3.17 25.91
CA PHE A 728 24.50 -2.38 25.92
C PHE A 728 25.72 -3.19 26.29
N GLN A 729 26.86 -2.87 25.70
CA GLN A 729 28.12 -3.33 26.19
C GLN A 729 28.48 -2.63 27.52
N GLY A 730 28.84 -3.41 28.52
CA GLY A 730 29.32 -2.93 29.80
C GLY A 730 28.21 -2.36 30.70
N THR A 731 28.61 -1.43 31.58
CA THR A 731 27.72 -0.86 32.59
C THR A 731 27.28 0.55 32.23
N ILE A 732 26.01 0.80 32.28
CA ILE A 732 25.38 2.08 31.94
C ILE A 732 24.47 2.56 33.05
N ASN A 733 24.58 3.83 33.41
CA ASN A 733 23.71 4.44 34.42
C ASN A 733 22.51 5.15 33.77
N ILE A 734 21.46 4.39 33.41
CA ILE A 734 20.23 4.93 32.81
C ILE A 734 19.01 4.85 33.72
N ASN A 735 19.16 4.31 34.93
CA ASN A 735 18.05 4.11 35.86
C ASN A 735 16.84 3.36 35.20
N ALA A 736 17.15 2.32 34.42
CA ALA A 736 16.20 1.44 33.73
C ALA A 736 16.83 0.05 33.57
N GLU A 737 16.02 -0.98 33.37
CA GLU A 737 16.49 -2.33 33.07
C GLU A 737 17.04 -2.40 31.64
N TYR A 738 18.16 -3.10 31.45
CA TYR A 738 18.78 -3.35 30.16
C TYR A 738 19.56 -4.68 30.17
N ILE A 739 19.81 -5.22 28.98
CA ILE A 739 20.66 -6.39 28.81
C ILE A 739 22.11 -5.94 28.76
N SER A 740 22.94 -6.44 29.68
CA SER A 740 24.37 -6.19 29.68
C SER A 740 25.10 -7.19 28.79
N LEU A 741 25.63 -6.70 27.68
CA LEU A 741 26.41 -7.50 26.72
C LEU A 741 27.89 -7.54 27.12
N ASP A 742 28.55 -8.70 26.89
CA ASP A 742 29.97 -8.84 27.13
C ASP A 742 30.81 -7.97 26.18
N SER A 743 31.83 -7.35 26.71
CA SER A 743 32.75 -6.49 25.97
C SER A 743 33.84 -7.27 25.21
N THR A 744 34.10 -8.53 25.60
CA THR A 744 35.28 -9.30 25.14
C THR A 744 34.93 -10.52 24.31
N ASN A 745 33.72 -11.05 24.42
CA ASN A 745 33.30 -12.26 23.75
C ASN A 745 31.93 -12.13 23.07
N MET A 746 31.98 -11.78 21.79
CA MET A 746 30.79 -11.66 20.98
C MET A 746 29.99 -12.97 20.90
N ALA A 747 30.68 -14.11 20.85
CA ALA A 747 30.05 -15.42 20.67
C ALA A 747 29.41 -15.99 21.93
N ALA A 748 29.88 -15.60 23.12
CA ALA A 748 29.38 -16.16 24.39
C ALA A 748 28.26 -15.32 25.00
N ASN A 749 28.51 -14.02 25.23
CA ASN A 749 27.60 -13.12 25.93
C ASN A 749 27.46 -11.76 25.24
N GLY A 750 28.00 -11.61 24.03
CA GLY A 750 27.81 -10.45 23.17
C GLY A 750 26.55 -10.59 22.30
N PRO A 751 26.40 -9.76 21.27
CA PRO A 751 25.21 -9.77 20.41
C PRO A 751 25.13 -10.98 19.45
N GLN A 752 26.19 -11.78 19.33
CA GLN A 752 26.27 -12.98 18.51
C GLN A 752 25.88 -12.75 17.04
N PHE A 753 26.34 -11.64 16.44
CA PHE A 753 26.10 -11.36 15.03
C PHE A 753 26.75 -12.43 14.13
N ILE A 754 26.08 -12.76 13.02
CA ILE A 754 26.50 -13.85 12.12
C ILE A 754 27.78 -13.50 11.38
N ASP A 755 27.88 -12.35 10.73
CA ASP A 755 29.06 -11.91 9.98
C ASP A 755 29.18 -10.38 9.94
N PRO A 756 29.46 -9.73 11.07
CA PRO A 756 29.54 -8.27 11.12
C PRO A 756 30.71 -7.70 10.31
N ALA A 757 31.74 -8.49 10.01
CA ALA A 757 32.84 -8.05 9.17
C ALA A 757 32.45 -7.81 7.72
N ASN A 758 31.44 -8.53 7.22
CA ASN A 758 30.86 -8.37 5.90
C ASN A 758 29.51 -7.63 5.91
N GLY A 759 29.17 -7.01 7.05
CA GLY A 759 27.98 -6.18 7.18
C GLY A 759 26.68 -6.94 7.49
N ASN A 760 26.78 -8.24 7.82
CA ASN A 760 25.63 -9.03 8.27
C ASN A 760 25.47 -8.94 9.79
N TYR A 761 24.55 -8.07 10.23
CA TYR A 761 24.21 -7.86 11.64
C TYR A 761 22.99 -8.66 12.10
N ALA A 762 22.51 -9.61 11.31
CA ALA A 762 21.66 -10.68 11.80
C ALA A 762 22.42 -11.49 12.87
N PHE A 763 21.72 -12.05 13.82
CA PHE A 763 22.31 -12.80 14.93
C PHE A 763 21.75 -14.22 14.99
N VAL A 764 22.45 -15.09 15.69
CA VAL A 764 21.99 -16.47 15.87
C VAL A 764 20.86 -16.51 16.91
N TRP A 765 19.97 -17.48 16.83
CA TRP A 765 18.82 -17.65 17.72
C TRP A 765 19.19 -17.72 19.22
N SER A 766 20.41 -18.14 19.56
CA SER A 766 20.91 -18.18 20.95
C SER A 766 21.39 -16.81 21.49
N SER A 767 21.31 -15.77 20.66
CA SER A 767 21.67 -14.41 21.06
C SER A 767 20.76 -13.90 22.20
N PRO A 768 21.30 -13.15 23.17
CA PRO A 768 20.49 -12.48 24.17
C PRO A 768 19.55 -11.39 23.60
N LEU A 769 19.66 -11.09 22.30
CA LEU A 769 18.82 -10.13 21.58
C LEU A 769 17.49 -10.73 21.12
N TYR A 770 17.43 -12.08 21.00
CA TYR A 770 16.28 -12.80 20.47
C TYR A 770 15.07 -12.69 21.42
N ASN A 771 13.90 -12.33 20.88
CA ASN A 771 12.64 -12.16 21.62
C ASN A 771 12.72 -11.23 22.86
N ALA A 772 13.68 -10.32 22.91
CA ALA A 772 13.94 -9.48 24.07
C ALA A 772 13.36 -8.07 23.98
N GLY A 773 12.67 -7.75 22.90
CA GLY A 773 12.14 -6.42 22.60
C GLY A 773 10.74 -6.17 23.18
N LEU A 774 10.35 -4.92 23.17
CA LEU A 774 9.02 -4.44 23.56
C LEU A 774 8.14 -4.33 22.31
N ASN A 775 7.09 -5.14 22.23
CA ASN A 775 6.19 -5.21 21.07
C ASN A 775 5.50 -3.87 20.74
N ALA A 776 5.15 -3.06 21.75
CA ALA A 776 4.55 -1.74 21.53
C ALA A 776 5.42 -0.77 20.71
N ALA A 777 6.71 -1.07 20.51
CA ALA A 777 7.60 -0.27 19.68
C ALA A 777 7.26 -0.36 18.18
N VAL A 778 6.54 -1.40 17.74
CA VAL A 778 6.09 -1.58 16.34
C VAL A 778 5.20 -0.42 15.88
N GLU A 779 4.39 0.15 16.76
CA GLU A 779 3.54 1.32 16.45
C GLU A 779 4.32 2.56 15.98
N LYS A 780 5.62 2.60 16.24
CA LYS A 780 6.51 3.70 15.82
C LYS A 780 7.23 3.44 14.51
N MET A 781 7.07 2.29 13.92
CA MET A 781 7.65 1.94 12.62
C MET A 781 6.81 2.52 11.48
N ILE A 782 7.39 2.57 10.29
CA ILE A 782 6.70 3.03 9.09
C ILE A 782 5.92 1.88 8.41
N ASP A 783 6.40 0.67 8.66
CA ASP A 783 5.86 -0.62 8.22
C ASP A 783 6.15 -1.69 9.27
N ASP A 784 5.64 -2.89 9.10
CA ASP A 784 5.83 -4.02 10.01
C ASP A 784 7.11 -4.83 9.71
N GLU A 785 8.06 -4.27 8.95
CA GLU A 785 9.26 -4.97 8.49
C GLU A 785 10.53 -4.50 9.20
N ASP A 786 11.52 -5.38 9.28
CA ASP A 786 12.88 -5.06 9.73
C ASP A 786 13.70 -4.44 8.57
N ILE A 787 14.94 -4.06 8.82
CA ILE A 787 15.80 -3.46 7.78
C ILE A 787 16.12 -4.43 6.62
N LEU A 788 15.87 -5.72 6.78
CA LEU A 788 16.07 -6.75 5.75
C LEU A 788 14.76 -7.15 5.05
N GLY A 789 13.64 -6.55 5.41
CA GLY A 789 12.31 -6.85 4.86
C GLY A 789 11.61 -8.06 5.52
N ASN A 790 12.07 -8.50 6.70
CA ASN A 790 11.39 -9.54 7.45
C ASN A 790 10.32 -8.91 8.34
N THR A 791 9.16 -9.55 8.46
CA THR A 791 8.10 -9.10 9.37
C THR A 791 8.61 -9.07 10.81
N ARG A 792 8.41 -7.97 11.52
CA ARG A 792 8.91 -7.79 12.90
C ARG A 792 8.20 -8.63 13.95
N MET A 793 6.91 -8.87 13.80
CA MET A 793 6.12 -9.70 14.73
C MET A 793 6.10 -11.16 14.29
N GLN A 794 7.23 -11.86 14.43
CA GLN A 794 7.33 -13.28 14.06
C GLN A 794 7.28 -14.22 15.27
N GLY A 795 7.70 -13.77 16.46
CA GLY A 795 7.76 -14.53 17.70
C GLY A 795 6.76 -14.06 18.77
N GLU A 796 7.05 -14.36 20.03
CA GLU A 796 6.29 -13.84 21.17
C GLU A 796 6.55 -12.34 21.40
N ASN A 797 7.83 -11.94 21.21
CA ASN A 797 8.28 -10.56 21.23
C ASN A 797 9.13 -10.29 20.02
N ILE A 798 9.25 -8.99 19.65
CA ILE A 798 10.23 -8.57 18.66
C ILE A 798 11.65 -8.70 19.19
N ASP A 799 12.59 -8.76 18.30
CA ASP A 799 14.01 -8.79 18.64
C ASP A 799 14.56 -7.39 18.94
N LEU A 800 15.70 -7.34 19.61
CA LEU A 800 16.43 -6.08 19.84
C LEU A 800 17.26 -5.69 18.64
N GLY A 801 17.27 -4.41 18.32
CA GLY A 801 18.01 -3.85 17.19
C GLY A 801 17.22 -3.83 15.90
N ALA A 802 17.92 -3.62 14.78
CA ALA A 802 17.32 -3.34 13.49
C ALA A 802 16.95 -4.58 12.66
N VAL A 803 17.31 -5.78 13.14
CA VAL A 803 17.11 -7.06 12.43
C VAL A 803 16.25 -7.98 13.27
N GLU A 804 15.28 -8.60 12.65
CA GLU A 804 14.42 -9.63 13.23
C GLU A 804 14.88 -11.02 12.81
N HIS A 805 14.97 -11.95 13.75
CA HIS A 805 15.34 -13.32 13.48
C HIS A 805 14.11 -14.07 12.92
N LYS A 806 14.30 -14.71 11.78
CA LYS A 806 13.23 -15.44 11.13
C LYS A 806 12.81 -16.65 11.96
N VAL A 807 11.49 -16.85 12.09
CA VAL A 807 10.91 -18.00 12.77
C VAL A 807 10.03 -18.82 11.84
N PHE A 808 9.85 -20.09 12.21
CA PHE A 808 8.93 -21.01 11.55
C PHE A 808 7.89 -21.51 12.53
N THR A 809 6.79 -21.98 12.03
CA THR A 809 5.69 -22.53 12.81
C THR A 809 5.92 -24.02 13.07
N ALA A 810 5.97 -24.41 14.35
CA ALA A 810 5.95 -25.80 14.78
C ALA A 810 4.54 -26.16 15.27
N THR A 811 3.89 -27.14 14.65
CA THR A 811 2.63 -27.69 15.14
C THR A 811 2.92 -28.96 15.92
N ILE A 812 2.65 -28.91 17.23
CA ILE A 812 2.84 -30.04 18.15
C ILE A 812 1.50 -30.80 18.28
N ALA A 813 1.53 -32.06 17.92
CA ALA A 813 0.36 -32.92 18.09
C ALA A 813 0.05 -33.18 19.59
N PRO A 814 -1.19 -33.56 19.94
CA PRO A 814 -1.52 -33.94 21.31
C PRO A 814 -0.55 -35.00 21.85
N ILE A 815 -0.05 -34.79 23.07
CA ILE A 815 0.92 -35.68 23.74
C ILE A 815 0.15 -36.43 24.82
N GLU A 816 -0.02 -37.71 24.61
CA GLU A 816 -0.74 -38.60 25.56
C GLU A 816 0.26 -39.61 26.14
N ASN A 817 0.10 -39.98 27.39
CA ASN A 817 0.86 -41.02 28.07
C ASN A 817 2.39 -40.78 28.16
N GLY A 818 2.80 -39.52 28.23
CA GLY A 818 4.20 -39.17 28.40
C GLY A 818 4.44 -37.66 28.26
N THR A 819 5.70 -37.28 28.16
CA THR A 819 6.13 -35.89 27.94
C THR A 819 7.13 -35.84 26.78
N LEU A 820 7.15 -34.67 26.11
CA LEU A 820 8.05 -34.35 25.02
C LEU A 820 8.80 -33.06 25.35
N VAL A 821 10.11 -33.08 25.26
CA VAL A 821 10.98 -31.94 25.57
C VAL A 821 11.96 -31.73 24.42
N LEU A 822 12.13 -30.50 23.98
CA LEU A 822 13.25 -30.08 23.15
C LEU A 822 14.38 -29.56 24.06
N ASP A 823 15.55 -30.12 23.91
CA ASP A 823 16.76 -29.69 24.63
C ASP A 823 17.78 -29.11 23.64
N TYR A 824 17.88 -27.80 23.65
CA TYR A 824 18.83 -27.01 22.87
C TYR A 824 19.80 -26.22 23.77
N GLY A 825 20.11 -26.74 24.93
CA GLY A 825 20.82 -26.08 26.00
C GLY A 825 19.89 -25.51 27.08
N VAL A 826 18.64 -25.33 26.75
CA VAL A 826 17.52 -25.11 27.64
C VAL A 826 16.50 -26.21 27.39
N LYS A 827 15.94 -26.80 28.44
CA LYS A 827 14.91 -27.84 28.34
C LYS A 827 13.52 -27.20 28.23
N ASP A 828 12.97 -27.30 27.07
CA ASP A 828 11.66 -26.74 26.72
C ASP A 828 10.62 -27.86 26.62
N THR A 829 9.71 -27.95 27.61
CA THR A 829 8.63 -28.95 27.65
C THR A 829 7.53 -28.53 26.72
N LEU A 830 7.25 -29.36 25.72
CA LEU A 830 6.26 -29.09 24.72
C LEU A 830 4.85 -29.40 25.19
N ALA A 831 3.89 -28.55 24.78
CA ALA A 831 2.46 -28.79 24.86
C ALA A 831 1.86 -28.87 23.44
N ALA A 832 0.71 -29.54 23.32
CA ALA A 832 -0.04 -29.56 22.04
C ALA A 832 -0.43 -28.15 21.61
N GLY A 833 -0.34 -27.88 20.29
CA GLY A 833 -0.69 -26.59 19.70
C GLY A 833 0.40 -26.06 18.78
N THR A 834 0.24 -24.83 18.35
CA THR A 834 1.17 -24.13 17.45
C THR A 834 2.11 -23.22 18.26
N ARG A 835 3.40 -23.21 17.91
CA ARG A 835 4.40 -22.33 18.48
C ARG A 835 5.41 -21.86 17.43
N TYR A 836 6.08 -20.78 17.71
CA TYR A 836 7.17 -20.26 16.87
C TYR A 836 8.52 -20.88 17.28
N VAL A 837 9.32 -21.22 16.28
CA VAL A 837 10.63 -21.82 16.44
C VAL A 837 11.62 -21.10 15.52
N PRO A 838 12.78 -20.61 16.05
CA PRO A 838 13.71 -19.82 15.26
C PRO A 838 14.36 -20.63 14.14
N GLU A 839 14.66 -19.97 13.02
CA GLU A 839 15.43 -20.54 11.91
C GLU A 839 16.80 -21.03 12.41
N GLY A 840 17.23 -22.17 11.93
CA GLY A 840 18.51 -22.77 12.27
C GLY A 840 18.56 -23.46 13.63
N LEU A 841 17.48 -23.45 14.44
CA LEU A 841 17.44 -24.19 15.70
C LEU A 841 17.67 -25.68 15.45
N THR A 842 18.59 -26.27 16.24
CA THR A 842 18.77 -27.71 16.37
C THR A 842 18.51 -28.08 17.82
N ALA A 843 17.91 -29.23 18.09
CA ALA A 843 17.62 -29.67 19.45
C ALA A 843 17.69 -31.19 19.59
N THR A 844 18.00 -31.68 20.79
CA THR A 844 17.72 -33.06 21.16
C THR A 844 16.24 -33.21 21.51
N ILE A 845 15.58 -34.22 20.98
CA ILE A 845 14.19 -34.54 21.28
C ILE A 845 14.17 -35.59 22.39
N LEU A 846 13.69 -35.20 23.56
CA LEU A 846 13.58 -36.09 24.72
C LEU A 846 12.10 -36.46 24.90
N ALA A 847 11.76 -37.72 24.67
CA ALA A 847 10.44 -38.28 24.89
C ALA A 847 10.44 -39.18 26.11
N THR A 848 9.72 -38.85 27.16
CA THR A 848 9.63 -39.62 28.40
C THR A 848 8.27 -40.26 28.54
N PRO A 849 8.13 -41.57 28.43
CA PRO A 849 6.86 -42.27 28.65
C PRO A 849 6.36 -42.17 30.08
N ALA A 850 5.04 -42.17 30.27
CA ALA A 850 4.42 -42.38 31.56
C ALA A 850 4.65 -43.82 32.08
N ALA A 851 4.32 -44.07 33.32
CA ALA A 851 4.37 -45.43 33.88
C ALA A 851 3.49 -46.37 33.05
N GLU A 852 3.97 -47.61 32.78
CA GLU A 852 3.32 -48.60 31.96
C GLU A 852 3.28 -48.35 30.43
N TYR A 853 4.02 -47.30 29.97
CA TYR A 853 4.16 -46.97 28.55
C TYR A 853 5.62 -47.01 28.11
N GLN A 854 5.85 -47.18 26.83
CA GLN A 854 7.18 -47.07 26.20
C GLN A 854 7.05 -46.21 24.95
N LEU A 855 8.15 -45.58 24.54
CA LEU A 855 8.20 -44.80 23.31
C LEU A 855 7.96 -45.73 22.11
N ASP A 856 7.02 -45.39 21.25
CA ASP A 856 6.73 -46.09 19.99
C ASP A 856 7.38 -45.36 18.81
N ALA A 857 7.13 -44.08 18.66
CA ALA A 857 7.71 -43.30 17.60
C ALA A 857 7.73 -41.79 17.93
N ILE A 858 8.72 -41.09 17.37
CA ILE A 858 8.73 -39.64 17.20
C ILE A 858 8.56 -39.39 15.71
N LEU A 859 7.62 -38.51 15.34
CA LEU A 859 7.31 -38.20 13.95
C LEU A 859 7.60 -36.72 13.68
N LEU A 860 8.41 -36.43 12.68
CA LEU A 860 8.67 -35.10 12.15
C LEU A 860 8.07 -35.04 10.74
N ASN A 861 7.12 -34.14 10.51
CA ASN A 861 6.36 -34.03 9.26
C ASN A 861 5.74 -35.37 8.81
N GLY A 862 5.24 -36.15 9.77
CA GLY A 862 4.66 -37.48 9.54
C GLY A 862 5.67 -38.61 9.29
N SER A 863 6.95 -38.30 9.17
CA SER A 863 8.03 -39.26 9.00
C SER A 863 8.67 -39.62 10.33
N LYS A 864 8.98 -40.90 10.55
CA LYS A 864 9.60 -41.39 11.76
C LYS A 864 11.04 -40.86 11.87
N VAL A 865 11.36 -40.28 13.02
CA VAL A 865 12.73 -39.84 13.36
C VAL A 865 13.49 -41.07 13.90
N GLU A 866 14.56 -41.42 13.23
CA GLU A 866 15.42 -42.49 13.70
C GLU A 866 16.52 -41.92 14.63
N PRO A 867 16.79 -42.56 15.78
CA PRO A 867 17.84 -42.04 16.68
C PRO A 867 19.21 -42.31 16.10
N LYS A 868 20.11 -41.34 16.24
CA LYS A 868 21.54 -41.50 15.98
C LYS A 868 22.25 -41.68 17.32
N ASP A 869 22.95 -42.76 17.48
CA ASP A 869 23.64 -43.12 18.75
C ASP A 869 22.70 -43.11 19.97
N GLY A 870 21.41 -43.45 19.74
CA GLY A 870 20.40 -43.45 20.79
C GLY A 870 19.76 -42.09 21.09
N ILE A 871 20.13 -41.06 20.35
CA ILE A 871 19.64 -39.70 20.51
C ILE A 871 18.73 -39.30 19.33
N TYR A 872 17.54 -38.81 19.63
CA TYR A 872 16.63 -38.22 18.66
C TYR A 872 16.96 -36.74 18.47
N MET A 873 17.15 -36.28 17.24
CA MET A 873 17.51 -34.92 16.93
C MET A 873 16.44 -34.22 16.08
N LEU A 874 16.10 -33.01 16.44
CA LEU A 874 15.49 -32.07 15.55
C LEU A 874 16.58 -31.47 14.65
N PRO A 875 16.55 -31.67 13.32
CA PRO A 875 17.53 -31.02 12.43
C PRO A 875 17.33 -29.52 12.43
N ALA A 876 18.30 -28.78 11.86
CA ALA A 876 18.18 -27.33 11.71
C ALA A 876 16.84 -26.94 11.05
N VAL A 877 16.06 -26.13 11.72
CA VAL A 877 14.74 -25.68 11.26
C VAL A 877 14.92 -24.74 10.07
N THR A 878 14.33 -25.08 8.95
CA THR A 878 14.38 -24.29 7.70
C THR A 878 13.01 -24.06 7.06
N ALA A 879 11.95 -24.62 7.65
CA ALA A 879 10.57 -24.50 7.20
C ALA A 879 9.61 -24.84 8.35
N ASP A 880 8.35 -24.54 8.19
CA ASP A 880 7.28 -24.99 9.08
C ASP A 880 7.26 -26.52 9.20
N PHE A 881 6.98 -27.02 10.39
CA PHE A 881 6.99 -28.45 10.63
C PHE A 881 5.93 -28.91 11.62
N THR A 882 5.63 -30.21 11.58
CA THR A 882 4.80 -30.88 12.58
C THR A 882 5.65 -31.85 13.38
N LEU A 883 5.47 -31.87 14.71
CA LEU A 883 6.13 -32.81 15.61
C LEU A 883 5.08 -33.59 16.42
N ALA A 884 5.18 -34.89 16.38
CA ALA A 884 4.31 -35.78 17.12
C ALA A 884 5.12 -36.86 17.84
N VAL A 885 4.61 -37.35 18.96
CA VAL A 885 5.15 -38.49 19.69
C VAL A 885 4.06 -39.50 19.97
N ALA A 886 4.36 -40.75 19.77
CA ALA A 886 3.47 -41.83 20.10
C ALA A 886 4.09 -42.72 21.21
N PHE A 887 3.32 -42.99 22.24
CA PHE A 887 3.65 -43.95 23.30
C PHE A 887 2.69 -45.11 23.23
N LYS A 888 3.18 -46.33 23.38
CA LYS A 888 2.38 -47.55 23.47
C LYS A 888 2.49 -48.18 24.86
N SER A 889 1.41 -48.79 25.31
CA SER A 889 1.39 -49.50 26.57
C SER A 889 2.42 -50.64 26.55
N ILE A 890 3.17 -50.75 27.62
CA ILE A 890 3.96 -51.96 27.87
C ILE A 890 2.95 -53.05 28.14
N PRO A 891 2.90 -54.17 27.39
CA PRO A 891 2.00 -55.25 27.72
C PRO A 891 2.36 -55.68 29.16
N THR A 892 1.49 -55.40 30.12
CA THR A 892 1.54 -56.06 31.42
C THR A 892 1.44 -57.53 31.10
N SER A 893 2.47 -58.27 31.43
CA SER A 893 2.72 -59.66 31.16
C SER A 893 1.42 -60.39 30.76
N VAL A 894 1.36 -60.93 29.54
CA VAL A 894 0.46 -62.00 29.27
C VAL A 894 0.66 -62.97 30.44
N ALA A 895 -0.36 -63.11 31.28
CA ALA A 895 -0.38 -64.23 32.17
C ALA A 895 -0.21 -65.41 31.19
N GLU A 896 0.97 -66.03 31.18
CA GLU A 896 1.11 -67.36 30.58
C GLU A 896 -0.04 -68.11 31.18
N THR A 897 -1.09 -68.39 30.44
CA THR A 897 -1.92 -69.56 30.67
C THR A 897 -0.92 -70.67 30.50
N ARG A 898 -0.26 -71.10 31.59
CA ARG A 898 0.43 -72.31 31.63
C ARG A 898 -0.64 -73.33 31.33
N ASP A 899 -0.59 -73.85 30.12
CA ASP A 899 -1.27 -75.11 29.86
C ASP A 899 -0.87 -76.06 30.95
N ALA A 900 -1.84 -76.66 31.64
CA ALA A 900 -1.56 -77.49 32.78
C ALA A 900 -0.51 -78.54 32.34
N GLU A 901 0.59 -78.65 33.05
CA GLU A 901 1.65 -79.57 32.71
C GLU A 901 1.06 -80.95 32.77
N VAL A 902 0.85 -81.62 31.63
CA VAL A 902 0.29 -82.95 31.52
C VAL A 902 1.43 -83.92 31.45
N VAL A 903 1.50 -84.85 32.42
CA VAL A 903 2.47 -85.89 32.39
C VAL A 903 2.10 -86.90 31.30
N LEU A 904 2.97 -86.99 30.30
CA LEU A 904 2.76 -87.94 29.18
C LEU A 904 3.31 -89.34 29.47
N SER A 905 4.41 -89.43 30.18
CA SER A 905 5.04 -90.67 30.55
C SER A 905 6.09 -90.49 31.67
N VAL A 906 6.33 -91.56 32.41
CA VAL A 906 7.34 -91.55 33.46
C VAL A 906 8.29 -92.71 33.19
N TYR A 907 9.61 -92.45 33.29
CA TYR A 907 10.69 -93.40 33.07
C TYR A 907 11.51 -93.59 34.32
N ASP A 908 12.01 -94.76 34.49
CA ASP A 908 13.11 -94.93 35.51
C ASP A 908 14.45 -94.38 35.07
N MET A 909 15.47 -94.37 35.86
CA MET A 909 16.78 -93.88 35.55
C MET A 909 17.56 -94.70 34.51
N LEU A 910 17.05 -95.89 34.13
CA LEU A 910 17.60 -96.74 33.06
C LEU A 910 16.90 -96.52 31.72
N GLY A 911 15.86 -95.65 31.64
CA GLY A 911 15.10 -95.28 30.44
C GLY A 911 13.93 -96.15 30.18
N ASN A 912 13.49 -97.03 31.09
CA ASN A 912 12.25 -97.81 30.92
C ASN A 912 11.03 -97.02 31.33
N GLN A 913 10.01 -97.03 30.51
CA GLN A 913 8.74 -96.35 30.84
C GLN A 913 8.02 -97.18 31.91
N ILE A 914 7.73 -96.60 33.04
CA ILE A 914 7.12 -97.28 34.19
C ILE A 914 5.71 -96.80 34.52
N ALA A 915 5.31 -95.61 34.01
CA ALA A 915 3.98 -95.11 34.21
C ALA A 915 3.63 -94.03 33.16
N THR A 916 2.32 -93.73 33.01
CA THR A 916 1.78 -92.65 32.20
C THR A 916 1.34 -91.43 33.06
N GLY A 917 1.66 -91.38 34.35
CA GLY A 917 1.35 -90.38 35.32
C GLY A 917 2.21 -90.59 36.57
N VAL A 918 2.37 -89.54 37.43
CA VAL A 918 3.19 -89.59 38.62
C VAL A 918 2.51 -90.09 39.85
N GLU A 919 1.27 -90.52 39.73
CA GLU A 919 0.46 -91.09 40.79
C GLU A 919 0.89 -92.57 41.07
N ASN A 920 1.10 -92.89 42.35
CA ASN A 920 1.48 -94.22 42.82
C ASN A 920 2.92 -94.70 42.50
N LEU A 921 3.85 -93.75 42.26
CA LEU A 921 5.24 -94.08 42.13
C LEU A 921 5.90 -94.20 43.54
N GLY A 922 6.68 -95.30 43.70
CA GLY A 922 7.43 -95.53 44.89
C GLY A 922 8.52 -94.46 45.07
N ALA A 923 9.19 -94.37 46.30
CA ALA A 923 10.33 -93.56 46.54
C ALA A 923 11.49 -93.87 45.57
N GLY A 924 11.98 -92.88 44.85
CA GLY A 924 12.94 -93.08 43.78
C GLY A 924 13.22 -91.85 42.93
N MET A 925 14.11 -91.96 41.97
CA MET A 925 14.39 -90.85 40.99
C MET A 925 13.83 -91.26 39.66
N TYR A 926 13.07 -90.38 39.01
CA TYR A 926 12.34 -90.57 37.78
C TYR A 926 12.58 -89.45 36.76
N ILE A 927 12.45 -89.87 35.51
CA ILE A 927 12.38 -88.86 34.44
C ILE A 927 10.91 -88.74 34.04
N VAL A 928 10.31 -87.63 34.25
CA VAL A 928 8.92 -87.33 33.87
C VAL A 928 8.92 -86.56 32.58
N VAL A 929 8.29 -87.10 31.56
CA VAL A 929 8.10 -86.38 30.27
C VAL A 929 6.71 -85.76 30.27
N THR A 930 6.68 -84.48 30.03
CA THR A 930 5.46 -83.74 30.01
C THR A 930 5.31 -83.03 28.64
N ASN A 931 4.19 -82.39 28.39
CA ASN A 931 3.96 -81.51 27.19
C ASN A 931 4.92 -80.37 27.10
N HIS A 932 5.68 -80.04 28.15
CA HIS A 932 6.73 -78.96 28.20
C HIS A 932 8.15 -79.52 28.21
N GLY A 933 8.38 -80.81 28.03
CA GLY A 933 9.68 -81.45 27.99
C GLY A 933 9.94 -82.48 29.12
N ALA A 934 11.12 -83.06 29.14
CA ALA A 934 11.48 -84.07 30.16
C ALA A 934 12.21 -83.44 31.36
N LYS A 935 11.75 -83.78 32.56
CA LYS A 935 12.41 -83.33 33.83
C LYS A 935 12.68 -84.49 34.78
N LYS A 936 13.75 -84.37 35.52
CA LYS A 936 14.09 -85.36 36.54
C LYS A 936 13.44 -84.98 37.88
N ILE A 937 12.68 -85.89 38.46
CA ILE A 937 12.00 -85.69 39.75
C ILE A 937 12.52 -86.71 40.75
N SER A 938 12.45 -86.40 42.01
CA SER A 938 12.76 -87.37 43.13
C SER A 938 11.49 -87.43 43.96
N ILE A 939 10.99 -88.65 44.14
CA ILE A 939 9.88 -88.93 45.03
C ILE A 939 10.47 -89.57 46.28
N ARG A 940 10.22 -88.95 47.44
CA ARG A 940 10.76 -89.36 48.73
C ARG A 940 9.75 -90.30 49.47
#